data_1d11d46add191825e1dd328b74eb8039
#
_entry.id   1d11d46add191825e1dd328b74eb8039
#
_cell.length_a   1.000
_cell.length_b   1.000
_cell.length_c   1.000
_cell.angle_alpha   90.00
_cell.angle_beta   90.00
_cell.angle_gamma   90.00
#
_symmetry.space_group_name_H-M   'P 1'
#
loop_
_entity.id
_entity.type
_entity.pdbx_description
1 polymer ?
#
loop_
_entity_poly.entity_id
_entity_poly.type
_entity_poly.pdbx_seq_one_letter_code
_entity_poly.pdbx_strand_id
1 'polypeptide(L)'
;MKELKKVFAKKFWIHVAFFVAAVAVILYFVPGRAHKKFVYEMGKPWTAPALYAPAQLVVGLDAASEKAIKDSIINSFIPFFKHNTNIEAEIQSKISRTPMLMRSEISNAVRQVYADGIVDNRVYDSIQSNKLPSLKVVDNENRAQTLSTAKMRSAKAAYEYIDKQVHGVLSMSTLNLAELLKPNYAEDSQRNKEYLQGEYARASIRAPIEKGELIIARGAKVTSQNALAIEACEKILESESTGKSHYPIVGNTIVVLMLFFLLFLYFLIYRRQAILENKRKLSFVLSLLTAVTIASYTLMHRVVYGPMLMPITLIPVIVVTFFDSRTAFFLSIVQVLLCSLIEEGAAQGNFIIMHTVACIVAIDTLQELTKRSQLIRTAICVFLSYSIMYAALTIIEEGNITAIDLHTFACFAINAVMLSFAYVIIFVFERVFGFVSKVTLVELADINNPLLQELSEKCPGTFQHSVQLSNLVAEAAREIGANSQLARAGALYHDIGKMDNPAFFTENQHDVNPHEVLTPEQSAKIVIRHVTDGLKRAEKEKLPMEIRNFILEHHGRNLAKYFYTTACNNNGGNPVDPDPFTYPGPNPRSKETSLLMMADATEAASRSLKEYNDETISNLVNKIIDGQIAQGLMKESPLSFRDVEVVKKVFISRLRTMYHTRISYPELKKPAAKPTQ
;
A
#
# COMPACT_ATOMS: atom_id res chain seq x y z
N MET A 1 36.05 9.87 17.58
CA MET A 1 35.53 11.05 18.30
C MET A 1 35.50 12.34 17.46
N LYS A 2 36.46 12.64 16.58
CA LYS A 2 36.41 13.82 15.69
C LYS A 2 35.32 13.71 14.61
N GLU A 3 35.03 12.53 14.11
CA GLU A 3 33.93 12.27 13.14
C GLU A 3 32.54 12.42 13.77
N LEU A 4 32.37 11.97 15.02
CA LEU A 4 31.15 12.19 15.78
C LEU A 4 30.84 13.67 16.03
N LYS A 5 31.86 14.51 16.25
CA LYS A 5 31.69 15.97 16.41
C LYS A 5 31.23 16.68 15.12
N LYS A 6 31.61 16.18 13.92
CA LYS A 6 31.12 16.69 12.63
C LYS A 6 29.67 16.30 12.35
N VAL A 7 29.24 15.12 12.83
CA VAL A 7 27.85 14.63 12.71
C VAL A 7 26.89 15.50 13.54
N PHE A 8 27.35 16.08 14.65
CA PHE A 8 26.56 17.00 15.49
C PHE A 8 26.43 18.45 14.98
N ALA A 9 26.95 18.73 13.77
CA ALA A 9 26.74 20.04 13.12
C ALA A 9 25.26 20.21 12.67
N LYS A 10 24.88 21.47 12.38
CA LYS A 10 23.51 21.91 12.01
C LYS A 10 22.74 21.00 11.02
N LYS A 11 23.43 20.20 10.18
CA LYS A 11 22.85 19.22 9.25
C LYS A 11 22.25 17.99 9.95
N PHE A 12 22.79 17.54 11.08
CA PHE A 12 22.31 16.36 11.82
C PHE A 12 20.85 16.54 12.27
N TRP A 13 20.53 17.68 12.85
CA TRP A 13 19.17 17.95 13.35
C TRP A 13 18.10 17.93 12.26
N ILE A 14 18.48 18.26 11.01
CA ILE A 14 17.55 18.18 9.87
C ILE A 14 17.22 16.69 9.57
N HIS A 15 18.21 15.80 9.59
CA HIS A 15 17.98 14.37 9.38
C HIS A 15 17.13 13.76 10.48
N VAL A 16 17.42 14.11 11.75
CA VAL A 16 16.60 13.70 12.89
C VAL A 16 15.16 14.17 12.72
N ALA A 17 14.94 15.41 12.27
CA ALA A 17 13.60 15.93 12.02
C ALA A 17 12.82 15.11 10.98
N PHE A 18 13.46 14.62 9.90
CA PHE A 18 12.83 13.74 8.92
C PHE A 18 12.40 12.40 9.55
N PHE A 19 13.26 11.79 10.38
CA PHE A 19 12.93 10.55 11.07
C PHE A 19 11.77 10.75 12.06
N VAL A 20 11.82 11.82 12.85
CA VAL A 20 10.75 12.17 13.81
C VAL A 20 9.44 12.42 13.08
N ALA A 21 9.46 13.13 11.97
CA ALA A 21 8.26 13.38 11.17
C ALA A 21 7.66 12.07 10.63
N ALA A 22 8.47 11.16 10.09
CA ALA A 22 8.01 9.86 9.60
C ALA A 22 7.39 9.02 10.72
N VAL A 23 8.05 8.93 11.88
CA VAL A 23 7.53 8.24 13.06
C VAL A 23 6.22 8.87 13.55
N ALA A 24 6.15 10.20 13.64
CA ALA A 24 4.93 10.89 14.07
C ALA A 24 3.75 10.62 13.13
N VAL A 25 3.99 10.62 11.81
CA VAL A 25 2.97 10.30 10.81
C VAL A 25 2.51 8.84 10.96
N ILE A 26 3.43 7.89 11.11
CA ILE A 26 3.07 6.47 11.31
C ILE A 26 2.24 6.32 12.59
N LEU A 27 2.67 6.88 13.71
CA LEU A 27 1.96 6.77 14.99
C LEU A 27 0.60 7.46 14.97
N TYR A 28 0.43 8.51 14.16
CA TYR A 28 -0.86 9.16 13.96
C TYR A 28 -1.85 8.29 13.18
N PHE A 29 -1.42 7.69 12.07
CA PHE A 29 -2.28 6.88 11.21
C PHE A 29 -2.39 5.41 11.67
N VAL A 30 -1.39 4.90 12.39
CA VAL A 30 -1.32 3.55 12.96
C VAL A 30 -1.23 3.68 14.49
N PRO A 31 -2.26 4.21 15.14
CA PRO A 31 -2.28 4.35 16.59
C PRO A 31 -2.35 2.95 17.17
N GLY A 32 -1.28 2.43 17.72
CA GLY A 32 -1.14 1.06 18.21
C GLY A 32 -2.44 0.44 18.72
N ARG A 33 -2.62 -0.86 18.52
CA ARG A 33 -3.83 -1.66 18.77
C ARG A 33 -5.12 -0.84 18.81
N ALA A 34 -5.48 -0.28 17.66
CA ALA A 34 -6.86 0.09 17.40
C ALA A 34 -7.65 -1.22 17.42
N HIS A 35 -8.77 -1.24 18.15
CA HIS A 35 -9.65 -2.39 18.24
C HIS A 35 -9.78 -3.07 16.90
N LYS A 36 -9.52 -4.35 16.84
CA LYS A 36 -9.66 -5.14 15.65
C LYS A 36 -11.16 -5.19 15.32
N LYS A 37 -11.61 -4.29 14.45
CA LYS A 37 -12.90 -4.47 13.80
C LYS A 37 -12.74 -5.63 12.87
N PHE A 38 -13.48 -6.70 13.13
CA PHE A 38 -13.48 -7.84 12.23
C PHE A 38 -14.18 -7.45 10.92
N VAL A 39 -13.46 -7.52 9.82
CA VAL A 39 -14.02 -7.25 8.49
C VAL A 39 -14.59 -8.57 7.95
N TYR A 40 -15.91 -8.65 7.80
CA TYR A 40 -16.60 -9.82 7.30
C TYR A 40 -17.80 -9.42 6.43
N GLU A 41 -18.27 -10.34 5.61
CA GLU A 41 -19.49 -10.17 4.82
C GLU A 41 -20.51 -11.25 5.20
N MET A 42 -21.77 -10.84 5.37
CA MET A 42 -22.88 -11.74 5.70
C MET A 42 -23.06 -12.83 4.65
N GLY A 43 -23.19 -14.07 5.10
CA GLY A 43 -23.39 -15.22 4.22
C GLY A 43 -22.12 -15.75 3.55
N LYS A 44 -20.98 -15.04 3.67
CA LYS A 44 -19.67 -15.50 3.18
C LYS A 44 -18.89 -16.26 4.26
N PRO A 45 -17.88 -17.06 3.89
CA PRO A 45 -17.02 -17.74 4.84
C PRO A 45 -16.24 -16.76 5.72
N TRP A 46 -16.09 -17.07 7.00
CA TRP A 46 -15.22 -16.38 7.94
C TRP A 46 -13.75 -16.59 7.58
N THR A 47 -13.02 -15.54 7.27
CA THR A 47 -11.64 -15.61 6.75
C THR A 47 -10.56 -15.45 7.83
N ALA A 48 -10.93 -14.87 8.98
CA ALA A 48 -10.02 -14.76 10.12
C ALA A 48 -9.86 -16.11 10.85
N PRO A 49 -8.86 -16.26 11.73
CA PRO A 49 -8.77 -17.42 12.64
C PRO A 49 -10.06 -17.64 13.43
N ALA A 50 -10.25 -18.86 13.95
CA ALA A 50 -11.40 -19.19 14.79
C ALA A 50 -11.51 -18.16 15.94
N LEU A 51 -12.72 -17.59 16.11
CA LEU A 51 -12.98 -16.59 17.13
C LEU A 51 -13.62 -17.23 18.35
N TYR A 52 -13.00 -17.03 19.49
CA TYR A 52 -13.47 -17.49 20.79
C TYR A 52 -13.90 -16.29 21.65
N ALA A 53 -14.86 -16.51 22.54
CA ALA A 53 -15.34 -15.48 23.43
C ALA A 53 -14.24 -15.05 24.45
N PRO A 54 -13.82 -13.77 24.48
CA PRO A 54 -12.78 -13.30 25.38
C PRO A 54 -13.26 -13.23 26.84
N ALA A 55 -14.56 -13.04 27.04
CA ALA A 55 -15.26 -13.01 28.32
C ALA A 55 -16.66 -13.62 28.11
N GLN A 56 -17.44 -13.70 29.19
CA GLN A 56 -18.84 -14.08 29.07
C GLN A 56 -19.61 -13.02 28.25
N LEU A 57 -20.25 -13.47 27.16
CA LEU A 57 -20.99 -12.60 26.22
C LEU A 57 -22.48 -12.82 26.39
N VAL A 58 -23.22 -11.74 26.53
CA VAL A 58 -24.70 -11.77 26.42
C VAL A 58 -25.06 -11.27 25.03
N VAL A 59 -25.49 -12.16 24.15
CA VAL A 59 -25.82 -11.85 22.76
C VAL A 59 -27.33 -11.80 22.60
N GLY A 60 -27.85 -10.69 22.05
CA GLY A 60 -29.25 -10.55 21.68
C GLY A 60 -29.66 -11.49 20.55
N LEU A 61 -30.96 -11.56 20.31
CA LEU A 61 -31.50 -12.31 19.17
C LEU A 61 -31.40 -11.44 17.89
N ASP A 62 -31.24 -12.09 16.76
CA ASP A 62 -31.38 -11.40 15.49
C ASP A 62 -32.85 -11.02 15.22
N ALA A 63 -33.12 -10.03 14.37
CA ALA A 63 -34.44 -9.50 14.12
C ALA A 63 -35.46 -10.54 13.62
N ALA A 64 -35.00 -11.54 12.88
CA ALA A 64 -35.86 -12.63 12.38
C ALA A 64 -36.28 -13.57 13.51
N SER A 65 -35.35 -13.99 14.37
CA SER A 65 -35.60 -14.83 15.53
C SER A 65 -36.44 -14.10 16.57
N GLU A 66 -36.19 -12.81 16.80
CA GLU A 66 -36.99 -11.97 17.70
C GLU A 66 -38.45 -11.87 17.23
N LYS A 67 -38.67 -11.66 15.93
CA LYS A 67 -40.00 -11.65 15.32
C LYS A 67 -40.68 -13.01 15.46
N ALA A 68 -40.00 -14.10 15.13
CA ALA A 68 -40.56 -15.44 15.23
C ALA A 68 -41.00 -15.78 16.66
N ILE A 69 -40.20 -15.41 17.66
CA ILE A 69 -40.51 -15.59 19.08
C ILE A 69 -41.71 -14.74 19.48
N LYS A 70 -41.74 -13.46 19.08
CA LYS A 70 -42.90 -12.56 19.33
C LYS A 70 -44.19 -13.13 18.73
N ASP A 71 -44.13 -13.56 17.47
CA ASP A 71 -45.28 -14.18 16.80
C ASP A 71 -45.71 -15.48 17.49
N SER A 72 -44.79 -16.29 17.94
CA SER A 72 -45.09 -17.50 18.71
C SER A 72 -45.77 -17.20 20.06
N ILE A 73 -45.23 -16.22 20.81
CA ILE A 73 -45.85 -15.78 22.08
C ILE A 73 -47.24 -15.22 21.87
N ILE A 74 -47.42 -14.39 20.84
CA ILE A 74 -48.74 -13.81 20.52
C ILE A 74 -49.74 -14.91 20.13
N ASN A 75 -49.30 -15.88 19.31
CA ASN A 75 -50.17 -16.99 18.85
C ASN A 75 -50.58 -17.96 19.98
N SER A 76 -49.75 -18.11 21.01
CA SER A 76 -50.01 -18.95 22.17
C SER A 76 -50.64 -18.19 23.35
N PHE A 77 -50.80 -16.90 23.24
CA PHE A 77 -51.25 -16.06 24.33
C PHE A 77 -52.76 -16.21 24.58
N ILE A 78 -53.15 -16.53 25.82
CA ILE A 78 -54.54 -16.53 26.27
C ILE A 78 -54.75 -15.27 27.12
N PRO A 79 -55.60 -14.36 26.68
CA PRO A 79 -55.76 -13.06 27.34
C PRO A 79 -56.48 -13.18 28.70
N PHE A 80 -56.10 -12.27 29.60
CA PHE A 80 -56.71 -12.13 30.92
C PHE A 80 -57.89 -11.21 30.90
N PHE A 81 -58.93 -11.59 31.62
CA PHE A 81 -60.19 -10.86 31.80
C PHE A 81 -60.47 -10.66 33.26
N LYS A 82 -61.14 -9.53 33.59
CA LYS A 82 -61.73 -9.27 34.90
C LYS A 82 -63.22 -9.61 34.89
N HIS A 83 -63.67 -10.37 35.89
CA HIS A 83 -65.06 -10.65 36.09
C HIS A 83 -65.69 -9.64 37.03
N ASN A 84 -66.74 -8.93 36.59
CA ASN A 84 -67.50 -8.00 37.40
C ASN A 84 -68.85 -8.60 37.81
N THR A 85 -68.87 -9.10 39.03
CA THR A 85 -70.08 -9.73 39.63
C THR A 85 -71.17 -8.73 40.02
N ASN A 86 -70.85 -7.43 40.14
CA ASN A 86 -71.84 -6.42 40.55
C ASN A 86 -72.83 -6.08 39.48
N ILE A 87 -72.48 -6.28 38.21
CA ILE A 87 -73.39 -5.92 37.08
C ILE A 87 -74.67 -6.76 37.09
N GLU A 88 -74.59 -8.08 37.34
CA GLU A 88 -75.69 -8.97 37.46
C GLU A 88 -76.61 -8.51 38.60
N ALA A 89 -76.05 -8.25 39.80
CA ALA A 89 -76.83 -7.80 40.98
C ALA A 89 -77.56 -6.43 40.71
N GLU A 90 -76.91 -5.51 40.00
CA GLU A 90 -77.54 -4.24 39.65
C GLU A 90 -78.75 -4.43 38.71
N ILE A 91 -78.61 -5.31 37.71
CA ILE A 91 -79.70 -5.55 36.77
C ILE A 91 -80.83 -6.33 37.46
N GLN A 92 -80.56 -7.32 38.28
CA GLN A 92 -81.48 -8.05 39.05
C GLN A 92 -82.27 -7.11 39.99
N SER A 93 -81.63 -6.15 40.60
CA SER A 93 -82.30 -5.11 41.42
C SER A 93 -83.28 -4.23 40.61
N LYS A 94 -82.86 -3.89 39.35
CA LYS A 94 -83.74 -3.12 38.47
C LYS A 94 -85.00 -3.93 38.00
N ILE A 95 -84.76 -5.21 37.64
CA ILE A 95 -85.87 -6.15 37.29
C ILE A 95 -86.83 -6.31 38.44
N SER A 96 -86.38 -6.47 39.71
CA SER A 96 -87.21 -6.63 40.88
C SER A 96 -88.08 -5.43 41.20
N ARG A 97 -87.64 -4.19 40.90
CA ARG A 97 -88.35 -2.92 41.16
C ARG A 97 -89.32 -2.53 40.08
N THR A 98 -89.25 -3.08 38.88
CA THR A 98 -90.10 -2.72 37.72
C THR A 98 -91.27 -3.67 37.61
N PRO A 99 -92.51 -3.20 37.61
CA PRO A 99 -93.65 -4.05 37.35
C PRO A 99 -93.67 -4.52 35.91
N MET A 100 -93.58 -5.83 35.69
CA MET A 100 -93.60 -6.45 34.38
C MET A 100 -94.15 -7.84 34.36
N LEU A 101 -94.71 -8.26 33.19
CA LEU A 101 -95.06 -9.66 32.94
C LEU A 101 -93.81 -10.59 32.92
N MET A 102 -93.98 -11.82 33.36
CA MET A 102 -92.92 -12.88 33.34
C MET A 102 -91.62 -12.45 34.02
N ARG A 103 -91.69 -11.74 35.15
CA ARG A 103 -90.50 -11.28 35.91
C ARG A 103 -89.54 -12.38 36.32
N SER A 104 -90.07 -13.50 36.77
CA SER A 104 -89.39 -14.66 37.22
C SER A 104 -88.56 -15.32 36.10
N GLU A 105 -89.18 -15.41 34.91
CA GLU A 105 -88.52 -16.02 33.72
C GLU A 105 -87.46 -15.07 33.17
N ILE A 106 -87.76 -13.78 33.12
CA ILE A 106 -86.73 -12.77 32.71
C ILE A 106 -85.56 -12.80 33.70
N SER A 107 -85.83 -12.76 35.00
CA SER A 107 -84.80 -12.81 36.04
C SER A 107 -83.95 -14.06 35.93
N ASN A 108 -84.54 -15.24 35.72
CA ASN A 108 -83.77 -16.50 35.53
C ASN A 108 -82.96 -16.54 34.25
N ALA A 109 -83.54 -16.04 33.14
CA ALA A 109 -82.80 -15.94 31.85
C ALA A 109 -81.62 -14.99 31.94
N VAL A 110 -81.77 -13.84 32.59
CA VAL A 110 -80.68 -12.91 32.86
C VAL A 110 -79.60 -13.55 33.73
N ARG A 111 -79.97 -14.27 34.82
CA ARG A 111 -79.00 -15.02 35.65
C ARG A 111 -78.26 -16.04 34.86
N GLN A 112 -78.93 -16.74 33.98
CA GLN A 112 -78.24 -17.75 33.15
C GLN A 112 -77.30 -17.14 32.15
N VAL A 113 -77.65 -16.04 31.48
CA VAL A 113 -76.77 -15.37 30.52
C VAL A 113 -75.53 -14.77 31.21
N TYR A 114 -75.67 -14.22 32.44
CA TYR A 114 -74.54 -13.71 33.22
C TYR A 114 -73.66 -14.86 33.75
N ALA A 115 -74.26 -16.02 34.09
CA ALA A 115 -73.50 -17.20 34.45
C ALA A 115 -72.73 -17.78 33.25
N ASP A 116 -73.30 -17.77 32.03
CA ASP A 116 -72.62 -18.12 30.79
C ASP A 116 -71.54 -17.11 30.36
N GLY A 117 -71.70 -15.82 30.73
CA GLY A 117 -70.78 -14.73 30.50
C GLY A 117 -71.15 -13.84 29.32
N ILE A 118 -71.11 -12.54 29.55
CA ILE A 118 -71.28 -11.51 28.51
C ILE A 118 -69.93 -10.82 28.30
N VAL A 119 -69.47 -10.75 27.02
CA VAL A 119 -68.24 -10.13 26.56
C VAL A 119 -68.54 -8.98 25.60
N ASP A 120 -67.56 -8.12 25.38
CA ASP A 120 -67.62 -7.07 24.35
C ASP A 120 -67.76 -7.66 22.93
N ASN A 121 -68.43 -6.92 22.02
CA ASN A 121 -68.67 -7.36 20.64
C ASN A 121 -67.39 -7.80 19.93
N ARG A 122 -66.27 -7.09 20.08
CA ARG A 122 -64.99 -7.47 19.47
C ARG A 122 -64.46 -8.81 19.96
N VAL A 123 -64.58 -9.05 21.24
CA VAL A 123 -64.20 -10.35 21.87
C VAL A 123 -65.13 -11.43 21.38
N TYR A 124 -66.41 -11.19 21.29
CA TYR A 124 -67.38 -12.14 20.78
C TYR A 124 -67.15 -12.54 19.32
N ASP A 125 -66.81 -11.57 18.44
CA ASP A 125 -66.43 -11.84 17.04
C ASP A 125 -65.17 -12.73 16.98
N SER A 126 -64.22 -12.53 17.90
CA SER A 126 -63.01 -13.37 18.01
C SER A 126 -63.36 -14.79 18.51
N ILE A 127 -64.34 -14.95 19.37
CA ILE A 127 -64.84 -16.27 19.81
C ILE A 127 -65.53 -16.98 18.63
N GLN A 128 -66.43 -16.30 17.92
CA GLN A 128 -67.17 -16.85 16.78
C GLN A 128 -66.24 -17.28 15.62
N SER A 129 -65.12 -16.58 15.42
CA SER A 129 -64.10 -16.93 14.44
C SER A 129 -63.12 -18.01 14.92
N ASN A 130 -63.38 -18.62 16.07
CA ASN A 130 -62.56 -19.64 16.72
C ASN A 130 -61.11 -19.20 17.02
N LYS A 131 -60.86 -17.89 17.08
CA LYS A 131 -59.56 -17.30 17.42
C LYS A 131 -59.32 -17.24 18.94
N LEU A 132 -60.38 -17.32 19.73
CA LEU A 132 -60.34 -17.23 21.19
C LEU A 132 -61.17 -18.35 21.84
N PRO A 133 -60.68 -19.59 21.86
CA PRO A 133 -61.42 -20.74 22.41
C PRO A 133 -61.52 -20.74 23.94
N SER A 134 -60.63 -20.00 24.61
CA SER A 134 -60.60 -19.87 26.08
C SER A 134 -60.07 -18.50 26.50
N LEU A 135 -60.39 -18.06 27.69
CA LEU A 135 -59.89 -16.86 28.33
C LEU A 135 -59.47 -17.17 29.78
N LYS A 136 -58.57 -16.34 30.30
CA LYS A 136 -58.13 -16.42 31.72
C LYS A 136 -58.85 -15.40 32.55
N VAL A 137 -59.61 -15.83 33.53
CA VAL A 137 -60.25 -14.94 34.51
C VAL A 137 -59.46 -14.92 35.79
N VAL A 138 -59.23 -13.73 36.28
CA VAL A 138 -58.48 -13.49 37.51
C VAL A 138 -59.49 -13.18 38.62
N ASP A 139 -59.43 -13.98 39.71
CA ASP A 139 -60.24 -13.76 40.90
C ASP A 139 -59.64 -12.66 41.81
N ASN A 140 -60.39 -12.27 42.84
CA ASN A 140 -59.93 -11.27 43.84
C ASN A 140 -58.70 -11.67 44.64
N GLU A 141 -58.35 -13.00 44.62
CA GLU A 141 -57.17 -13.53 45.28
C GLU A 141 -55.99 -13.66 44.31
N ASN A 142 -56.13 -13.04 43.12
CA ASN A 142 -55.11 -13.01 42.10
C ASN A 142 -54.81 -14.38 41.43
N ARG A 143 -55.71 -15.37 41.57
CA ARG A 143 -55.58 -16.69 40.92
C ARG A 143 -56.24 -16.64 39.56
N ALA A 144 -55.59 -17.16 38.55
CA ALA A 144 -56.09 -17.20 37.19
C ALA A 144 -56.74 -18.59 36.91
N GLN A 145 -57.99 -18.55 36.48
CA GLN A 145 -58.73 -19.75 36.02
C GLN A 145 -58.98 -19.62 34.53
N THR A 146 -58.79 -20.76 33.81
CA THR A 146 -59.07 -20.77 32.36
C THR A 146 -60.54 -21.18 32.15
N LEU A 147 -61.30 -20.33 31.48
CA LEU A 147 -62.70 -20.57 31.14
C LEU A 147 -62.86 -20.79 29.65
N SER A 148 -63.71 -21.75 29.26
CA SER A 148 -64.09 -21.95 27.87
C SER A 148 -65.06 -20.85 27.43
N THR A 149 -64.86 -20.33 26.25
CA THR A 149 -65.67 -19.26 25.68
C THR A 149 -66.94 -19.77 24.93
N ALA A 150 -67.13 -21.09 24.82
CA ALA A 150 -68.17 -21.73 24.00
C ALA A 150 -69.61 -21.27 24.30
N LYS A 151 -69.88 -20.88 25.55
CA LYS A 151 -71.24 -20.38 25.97
C LYS A 151 -71.35 -18.87 26.10
N MET A 152 -70.22 -18.15 25.96
CA MET A 152 -70.21 -16.68 26.10
C MET A 152 -70.96 -16.01 24.96
N ARG A 153 -71.59 -14.87 25.24
CA ARG A 153 -72.40 -14.09 24.29
C ARG A 153 -71.98 -12.62 24.27
N SER A 154 -72.28 -11.98 23.18
CA SER A 154 -72.29 -10.49 23.19
C SER A 154 -73.54 -9.97 23.87
N ALA A 155 -73.59 -8.72 24.28
CA ALA A 155 -74.77 -8.08 24.84
C ALA A 155 -76.01 -8.22 23.92
N LYS A 156 -75.82 -8.12 22.61
CA LYS A 156 -76.83 -8.36 21.60
C LYS A 156 -77.26 -9.80 21.55
N ALA A 157 -76.36 -10.74 21.48
CA ALA A 157 -76.73 -12.17 21.47
C ALA A 157 -77.34 -12.63 22.78
N ALA A 158 -76.98 -11.99 23.91
CA ALA A 158 -77.56 -12.22 25.21
C ALA A 158 -78.99 -11.74 25.24
N TYR A 159 -79.30 -10.52 24.67
CA TYR A 159 -80.64 -10.02 24.53
C TYR A 159 -81.52 -10.93 23.66
N GLU A 160 -81.05 -11.31 22.51
CA GLU A 160 -81.74 -12.24 21.60
C GLU A 160 -82.03 -13.62 22.23
N TYR A 161 -81.10 -14.13 23.06
CA TYR A 161 -81.33 -15.32 23.80
C TYR A 161 -82.43 -15.16 24.85
N ILE A 162 -82.43 -14.11 25.64
CA ILE A 162 -83.41 -13.83 26.67
C ILE A 162 -84.79 -13.62 25.98
N ASP A 163 -84.87 -12.85 24.87
CA ASP A 163 -86.10 -12.60 24.14
C ASP A 163 -86.75 -13.89 23.61
N LYS A 164 -85.96 -14.84 23.12
CA LYS A 164 -86.43 -16.19 22.73
C LYS A 164 -86.98 -16.99 23.91
N GLN A 165 -86.36 -16.90 25.08
CA GLN A 165 -86.80 -17.63 26.27
C GLN A 165 -88.17 -17.14 26.82
N VAL A 166 -88.46 -15.84 26.69
CA VAL A 166 -89.69 -15.20 27.18
C VAL A 166 -90.69 -14.91 26.05
N HIS A 167 -90.54 -15.58 24.90
CA HIS A 167 -91.52 -15.57 23.79
C HIS A 167 -91.82 -14.15 23.24
N GLY A 168 -90.85 -13.23 23.17
CA GLY A 168 -90.91 -11.91 22.60
C GLY A 168 -91.58 -10.85 23.51
N VAL A 169 -91.86 -11.15 24.76
CA VAL A 169 -92.44 -10.18 25.71
C VAL A 169 -91.45 -9.05 26.06
N LEU A 170 -90.21 -9.17 25.81
CA LEU A 170 -89.19 -8.09 26.01
C LEU A 170 -89.43 -6.88 25.14
N SER A 171 -90.00 -7.00 23.94
CA SER A 171 -90.28 -5.93 23.03
C SER A 171 -91.48 -5.02 23.53
N MET A 172 -92.24 -5.52 24.49
CA MET A 172 -93.37 -4.78 25.09
C MET A 172 -93.09 -4.35 26.53
N SER A 173 -91.89 -4.54 27.05
CA SER A 173 -91.52 -4.22 28.44
C SER A 173 -91.09 -2.77 28.60
N THR A 174 -91.46 -2.13 29.73
CA THR A 174 -91.00 -0.80 30.13
C THR A 174 -89.51 -0.73 30.54
N LEU A 175 -88.90 -1.90 30.59
CA LEU A 175 -87.40 -2.04 30.91
C LEU A 175 -86.61 -2.13 29.63
N ASN A 176 -85.79 -1.12 29.33
CA ASN A 176 -84.91 -1.14 28.18
C ASN A 176 -83.74 -2.06 28.45
N LEU A 177 -83.99 -3.39 28.44
CA LEU A 177 -83.01 -4.44 28.83
C LEU A 177 -81.79 -4.47 27.88
N ALA A 178 -82.00 -4.05 26.63
CA ALA A 178 -80.88 -3.99 25.63
C ALA A 178 -79.82 -2.98 26.04
N GLU A 179 -80.13 -1.90 26.70
CA GLU A 179 -79.21 -0.90 27.21
C GLU A 179 -78.60 -1.31 28.58
N LEU A 180 -79.28 -2.15 29.31
CA LEU A 180 -78.86 -2.57 30.63
C LEU A 180 -77.86 -3.75 30.59
N LEU A 181 -77.91 -4.62 29.57
CA LEU A 181 -77.02 -5.76 29.41
C LEU A 181 -75.60 -5.27 29.09
N LYS A 182 -74.81 -5.23 30.08
CA LYS A 182 -73.37 -4.84 29.97
C LYS A 182 -72.45 -6.08 30.09
N PRO A 183 -71.29 -6.07 29.42
CA PRO A 183 -70.31 -7.16 29.59
C PRO A 183 -69.88 -7.29 31.04
N ASN A 184 -69.95 -8.54 31.61
CA ASN A 184 -69.43 -8.85 32.94
C ASN A 184 -68.01 -9.41 32.88
N TYR A 185 -67.50 -9.71 31.67
CA TYR A 185 -66.10 -10.00 31.43
C TYR A 185 -65.47 -8.89 30.58
N ALA A 186 -64.57 -8.14 31.19
CA ALA A 186 -63.83 -7.06 30.53
C ALA A 186 -62.37 -7.45 30.42
N GLU A 187 -61.76 -7.18 29.26
CA GLU A 187 -60.36 -7.46 29.04
C GLU A 187 -59.45 -6.65 29.98
N ASP A 188 -58.52 -7.32 30.68
CA ASP A 188 -57.50 -6.66 31.51
C ASP A 188 -56.28 -6.27 30.68
N SER A 189 -56.44 -5.20 29.90
CA SER A 189 -55.43 -4.73 28.97
C SER A 189 -54.09 -4.43 29.64
N GLN A 190 -54.10 -3.93 30.89
CA GLN A 190 -52.86 -3.64 31.62
C GLN A 190 -52.11 -4.94 31.93
N ARG A 191 -52.78 -5.94 32.46
CA ARG A 191 -52.19 -7.23 32.80
C ARG A 191 -51.74 -7.98 31.57
N ASN A 192 -52.51 -7.95 30.49
CA ASN A 192 -52.11 -8.54 29.22
C ASN A 192 -50.82 -7.94 28.70
N LYS A 193 -50.64 -6.63 28.76
CA LYS A 193 -49.45 -5.95 28.37
C LYS A 193 -48.23 -6.32 29.25
N GLU A 194 -48.43 -6.32 30.57
CA GLU A 194 -47.37 -6.68 31.52
C GLU A 194 -46.92 -8.13 31.35
N TYR A 195 -47.89 -9.06 31.16
CA TYR A 195 -47.55 -10.45 30.93
C TYR A 195 -46.77 -10.66 29.62
N LEU A 196 -47.22 -10.06 28.52
CA LEU A 196 -46.57 -10.16 27.22
C LEU A 196 -45.17 -9.53 27.29
N GLN A 197 -45.00 -8.40 27.96
CA GLN A 197 -43.68 -7.79 28.16
C GLN A 197 -42.76 -8.72 28.99
N GLY A 198 -43.27 -9.36 30.02
CA GLY A 198 -42.52 -10.32 30.83
C GLY A 198 -42.10 -11.55 30.03
N GLU A 199 -42.97 -12.11 29.19
CA GLU A 199 -42.65 -13.29 28.35
C GLU A 199 -41.66 -12.89 27.24
N TYR A 200 -41.79 -11.71 26.64
CA TYR A 200 -40.80 -11.21 25.68
C TYR A 200 -39.42 -11.02 26.33
N ALA A 201 -39.38 -10.44 27.53
CA ALA A 201 -38.13 -10.27 28.24
C ALA A 201 -37.44 -11.61 28.59
N ARG A 202 -38.23 -12.61 29.02
CA ARG A 202 -37.70 -13.96 29.32
C ARG A 202 -37.21 -14.69 28.08
N ALA A 203 -37.96 -14.59 26.98
CA ALA A 203 -37.64 -15.26 25.72
C ALA A 203 -36.46 -14.61 25.01
N SER A 204 -36.17 -13.33 25.27
CA SER A 204 -35.03 -12.61 24.71
C SER A 204 -33.70 -12.92 25.42
N ILE A 205 -33.71 -13.56 26.58
CA ILE A 205 -32.51 -13.97 27.32
C ILE A 205 -32.04 -15.32 26.78
N ARG A 206 -30.94 -15.30 25.97
CA ARG A 206 -30.18 -16.50 25.63
C ARG A 206 -29.24 -16.90 26.75
N ALA A 207 -28.85 -18.16 26.76
CA ALA A 207 -27.73 -18.59 27.56
C ALA A 207 -26.49 -17.78 27.16
N PRO A 208 -25.76 -17.23 28.11
CA PRO A 208 -24.55 -16.49 27.81
C PRO A 208 -23.54 -17.42 27.14
N ILE A 209 -22.81 -16.89 26.16
CA ILE A 209 -21.65 -17.57 25.59
C ILE A 209 -20.54 -17.47 26.64
N GLU A 210 -20.02 -18.61 27.07
CA GLU A 210 -19.00 -18.64 28.11
C GLU A 210 -17.62 -18.26 27.56
N LYS A 211 -16.76 -17.74 28.46
CA LYS A 211 -15.37 -17.43 28.12
C LYS A 211 -14.65 -18.64 27.53
N GLY A 212 -14.04 -18.48 26.36
CA GLY A 212 -13.33 -19.54 25.63
C GLY A 212 -14.23 -20.41 24.74
N GLU A 213 -15.54 -20.15 24.70
CA GLU A 213 -16.45 -20.84 23.79
C GLU A 213 -16.26 -20.33 22.35
N LEU A 214 -16.38 -21.23 21.37
CA LEU A 214 -16.21 -20.93 19.95
C LEU A 214 -17.40 -20.11 19.42
N ILE A 215 -17.16 -18.89 18.95
CA ILE A 215 -18.17 -18.04 18.31
C ILE A 215 -18.32 -18.42 16.83
N ILE A 216 -17.21 -18.50 16.11
CA ILE A 216 -17.20 -18.88 14.69
C ILE A 216 -15.85 -19.53 14.33
N ALA A 217 -15.90 -20.64 13.60
CA ALA A 217 -14.71 -21.31 13.07
C ALA A 217 -14.28 -20.66 11.74
N ARG A 218 -12.99 -20.76 11.40
CA ARG A 218 -12.48 -20.37 10.10
C ARG A 218 -13.18 -21.15 8.98
N GLY A 219 -13.61 -20.46 7.92
CA GLY A 219 -14.35 -21.04 6.80
C GLY A 219 -15.85 -21.25 7.04
N ALA A 220 -16.36 -21.10 8.27
CA ALA A 220 -17.79 -21.15 8.55
C ALA A 220 -18.52 -19.93 7.98
N LYS A 221 -19.74 -20.12 7.45
CA LYS A 221 -20.55 -18.98 6.95
C LYS A 221 -20.94 -18.06 8.09
N VAL A 222 -20.76 -16.76 7.89
CA VAL A 222 -21.18 -15.74 8.85
C VAL A 222 -22.71 -15.62 8.80
N THR A 223 -23.37 -16.08 9.86
CA THR A 223 -24.82 -15.95 10.07
C THR A 223 -25.13 -14.66 10.81
N SER A 224 -26.40 -14.21 10.77
CA SER A 224 -26.87 -13.03 11.54
C SER A 224 -26.56 -13.19 13.04
N GLN A 225 -26.62 -14.38 13.55
CA GLN A 225 -26.36 -14.70 14.95
C GLN A 225 -24.88 -14.58 15.30
N ASN A 226 -24.01 -15.15 14.43
CA ASN A 226 -22.55 -15.03 14.62
C ASN A 226 -22.11 -13.56 14.52
N ALA A 227 -22.74 -12.77 13.63
CA ALA A 227 -22.48 -11.36 13.48
C ALA A 227 -22.76 -10.57 14.78
N LEU A 228 -23.89 -10.85 15.45
CA LEU A 228 -24.19 -10.23 16.74
C LEU A 228 -23.21 -10.64 17.84
N ALA A 229 -22.78 -11.90 17.85
CA ALA A 229 -21.76 -12.39 18.79
C ALA A 229 -20.38 -11.75 18.51
N ILE A 230 -20.00 -11.57 17.24
CA ILE A 230 -18.79 -10.87 16.83
C ILE A 230 -18.84 -9.39 17.27
N GLU A 231 -19.97 -8.71 17.04
CA GLU A 231 -20.14 -7.31 17.48
C GLU A 231 -20.10 -7.16 19.01
N ALA A 232 -20.70 -8.09 19.75
CA ALA A 232 -20.61 -8.10 21.20
C ALA A 232 -19.17 -8.35 21.69
N CYS A 233 -18.43 -9.22 21.01
CA CYS A 233 -17.03 -9.47 21.25
C CYS A 233 -16.18 -8.20 20.99
N GLU A 234 -16.42 -7.52 19.86
CA GLU A 234 -15.77 -6.24 19.55
C GLU A 234 -16.00 -5.19 20.64
N LYS A 235 -17.24 -5.03 21.11
CA LYS A 235 -17.58 -4.07 22.18
C LYS A 235 -16.87 -4.38 23.50
N ILE A 236 -16.71 -5.66 23.86
CA ILE A 236 -15.96 -6.04 25.06
C ILE A 236 -14.47 -5.74 24.88
N LEU A 237 -13.90 -6.14 23.76
CA LEU A 237 -12.50 -5.83 23.42
C LEU A 237 -12.28 -4.30 23.39
N GLU A 238 -13.26 -3.53 22.94
CA GLU A 238 -13.25 -2.08 22.97
C GLU A 238 -13.30 -1.52 24.40
N SER A 239 -14.16 -2.03 25.25
CA SER A 239 -14.30 -1.58 26.63
C SER A 239 -13.07 -1.93 27.50
N GLU A 240 -12.48 -3.10 27.29
CA GLU A 240 -11.26 -3.52 27.97
C GLU A 240 -10.05 -2.65 27.61
N SER A 241 -10.01 -2.12 26.39
CA SER A 241 -8.90 -1.30 25.91
C SER A 241 -9.06 0.19 26.26
N THR A 242 -10.29 0.72 26.26
CA THR A 242 -10.55 2.12 26.61
C THR A 242 -10.43 2.41 28.12
N GLY A 243 -10.47 1.38 28.95
CA GLY A 243 -10.56 1.54 30.41
C GLY A 243 -9.26 1.52 31.21
N LYS A 244 -8.14 0.96 30.74
CA LYS A 244 -7.05 0.63 31.68
C LYS A 244 -5.59 0.78 31.26
N SER A 245 -5.22 1.01 30.02
CA SER A 245 -3.78 1.06 29.77
C SER A 245 -3.35 1.79 28.50
N HIS A 246 -2.62 2.87 28.65
CA HIS A 246 -1.81 3.46 27.59
C HIS A 246 -0.57 2.60 27.24
N TYR A 247 -0.31 1.51 28.00
CA TYR A 247 0.88 0.66 27.80
C TYR A 247 1.01 0.04 26.40
N PRO A 248 -0.05 -0.46 25.74
CA PRO A 248 0.07 -0.97 24.37
C PRO A 248 0.49 0.12 23.39
N ILE A 249 -0.05 1.34 23.53
CA ILE A 249 0.33 2.48 22.69
C ILE A 249 1.80 2.85 22.94
N VAL A 250 2.20 2.90 24.20
CA VAL A 250 3.59 3.17 24.58
C VAL A 250 4.51 2.08 24.06
N GLY A 251 4.14 0.80 24.22
CA GLY A 251 4.92 -0.33 23.70
C GLY A 251 5.09 -0.26 22.17
N ASN A 252 4.00 -0.03 21.44
CA ASN A 252 4.05 0.15 19.98
C ASN A 252 4.96 1.33 19.59
N THR A 253 4.81 2.46 20.28
CA THR A 253 5.65 3.64 20.06
C THR A 253 7.14 3.32 20.26
N ILE A 254 7.49 2.59 21.32
CA ILE A 254 8.89 2.18 21.58
C ILE A 254 9.40 1.28 20.44
N VAL A 255 8.62 0.32 19.98
CA VAL A 255 9.03 -0.59 18.88
C VAL A 255 9.24 0.20 17.59
N VAL A 256 8.30 1.08 17.21
CA VAL A 256 8.45 1.92 16.01
C VAL A 256 9.69 2.81 16.12
N LEU A 257 9.90 3.48 17.25
CA LEU A 257 11.10 4.30 17.48
C LEU A 257 12.39 3.47 17.37
N MET A 258 12.39 2.25 17.91
CA MET A 258 13.54 1.36 17.86
C MET A 258 13.84 0.91 16.42
N LEU A 259 12.82 0.57 15.62
CA LEU A 259 13.00 0.21 14.22
C LEU A 259 13.59 1.38 13.41
N PHE A 260 13.09 2.59 13.60
CA PHE A 260 13.65 3.78 12.95
C PHE A 260 15.05 4.13 13.44
N PHE A 261 15.34 3.90 14.73
CA PHE A 261 16.70 4.06 15.25
C PHE A 261 17.67 3.03 14.66
N LEU A 262 17.27 1.77 14.52
CA LEU A 262 18.05 0.74 13.83
C LEU A 262 18.28 1.11 12.35
N LEU A 263 17.28 1.67 11.68
CA LEU A 263 17.41 2.17 10.32
C LEU A 263 18.44 3.31 10.23
N PHE A 264 18.39 4.25 11.17
CA PHE A 264 19.36 5.34 11.26
C PHE A 264 20.79 4.82 11.49
N LEU A 265 20.96 3.86 12.42
CA LEU A 265 22.24 3.21 12.68
C LEU A 265 22.75 2.45 11.47
N TYR A 266 21.88 1.76 10.74
CA TYR A 266 22.24 1.08 9.50
C TYR A 266 22.87 2.04 8.49
N PHE A 267 22.23 3.18 8.24
CA PHE A 267 22.78 4.17 7.32
C PHE A 267 24.12 4.77 7.79
N LEU A 268 24.29 4.92 9.11
CA LEU A 268 25.49 5.49 9.70
C LEU A 268 26.67 4.50 9.67
N ILE A 269 26.46 3.24 10.11
CA ILE A 269 27.52 2.24 10.32
C ILE A 269 27.99 1.63 9.00
N TYR A 270 27.05 1.25 8.12
CA TYR A 270 27.39 0.57 6.85
C TYR A 270 27.79 1.52 5.73
N ARG A 271 28.23 2.73 6.10
CA ARG A 271 28.74 3.77 5.16
C ARG A 271 27.73 4.11 4.04
N ARG A 272 26.43 4.00 4.33
CA ARG A 272 25.37 4.51 3.45
C ARG A 272 25.14 6.00 3.67
N GLN A 273 26.18 6.74 4.06
CA GLN A 273 26.18 8.19 4.29
C GLN A 273 25.65 8.94 3.09
N ALA A 274 25.88 8.45 1.88
CA ALA A 274 25.33 9.03 0.64
C ALA A 274 23.79 9.07 0.62
N ILE A 275 23.10 8.16 1.32
CA ILE A 275 21.63 8.23 1.49
C ILE A 275 21.29 9.22 2.59
N LEU A 276 21.99 9.17 3.70
CA LEU A 276 21.75 10.03 4.86
C LEU A 276 22.04 11.50 4.54
N GLU A 277 23.14 11.80 3.85
CA GLU A 277 23.54 13.16 3.50
C GLU A 277 22.70 13.79 2.39
N ASN A 278 22.10 12.98 1.53
CA ASN A 278 21.23 13.44 0.47
C ASN A 278 19.78 13.51 0.95
N LYS A 279 19.27 14.72 1.23
CA LYS A 279 17.92 14.95 1.72
C LYS A 279 16.82 14.30 0.83
N ARG A 280 17.00 14.28 -0.51
CA ARG A 280 16.05 13.68 -1.44
C ARG A 280 16.00 12.16 -1.28
N LYS A 281 17.18 11.51 -1.16
CA LYS A 281 17.27 10.04 -0.96
C LYS A 281 16.68 9.63 0.39
N LEU A 282 16.99 10.37 1.44
CA LEU A 282 16.43 10.12 2.77
C LEU A 282 14.92 10.31 2.79
N SER A 283 14.42 11.43 2.26
CA SER A 283 12.98 11.71 2.17
C SER A 283 12.25 10.62 1.37
N PHE A 284 12.82 10.17 0.26
CA PHE A 284 12.26 9.08 -0.54
C PHE A 284 12.11 7.79 0.28
N VAL A 285 13.16 7.34 0.95
CA VAL A 285 13.12 6.10 1.75
C VAL A 285 12.07 6.20 2.86
N LEU A 286 12.07 7.30 3.61
CA LEU A 286 11.14 7.49 4.71
C LEU A 286 9.69 7.62 4.24
N SER A 287 9.45 8.36 3.15
CA SER A 287 8.10 8.50 2.57
C SER A 287 7.59 7.17 2.01
N LEU A 288 8.45 6.36 1.38
CA LEU A 288 8.08 5.05 0.87
C LEU A 288 7.67 4.10 2.00
N LEU A 289 8.48 3.98 3.06
CA LEU A 289 8.15 3.17 4.24
C LEU A 289 6.84 3.63 4.89
N THR A 290 6.69 4.94 5.09
CA THR A 290 5.48 5.52 5.69
C THR A 290 4.24 5.26 4.84
N ALA A 291 4.31 5.49 3.53
CA ALA A 291 3.18 5.31 2.62
C ALA A 291 2.72 3.84 2.57
N VAL A 292 3.66 2.89 2.46
CA VAL A 292 3.32 1.46 2.45
C VAL A 292 2.76 1.01 3.81
N THR A 293 3.28 1.51 4.93
CA THR A 293 2.74 1.21 6.27
C THR A 293 1.29 1.71 6.41
N ILE A 294 1.00 2.93 5.99
CA ILE A 294 -0.37 3.50 6.01
C ILE A 294 -1.30 2.72 5.07
N ALA A 295 -0.84 2.40 3.86
CA ALA A 295 -1.62 1.63 2.90
C ALA A 295 -1.94 0.23 3.46
N SER A 296 -0.96 -0.45 4.06
CA SER A 296 -1.12 -1.75 4.70
C SER A 296 -2.13 -1.69 5.86
N TYR A 297 -2.03 -0.68 6.72
CA TYR A 297 -2.98 -0.45 7.81
C TYR A 297 -4.41 -0.24 7.27
N THR A 298 -4.55 0.58 6.23
CA THR A 298 -5.86 0.87 5.63
C THR A 298 -6.46 -0.38 4.99
N LEU A 299 -5.67 -1.16 4.24
CA LEU A 299 -6.13 -2.41 3.63
C LEU A 299 -6.60 -3.40 4.68
N MET A 300 -5.83 -3.57 5.76
CA MET A 300 -6.18 -4.50 6.83
C MET A 300 -7.52 -4.16 7.51
N HIS A 301 -7.82 -2.87 7.69
CA HIS A 301 -9.03 -2.44 8.41
C HIS A 301 -10.25 -2.20 7.49
N ARG A 302 -10.08 -2.21 6.18
CA ARG A 302 -11.15 -1.90 5.23
C ARG A 302 -11.52 -3.05 4.29
N VAL A 303 -10.65 -4.04 4.15
CA VAL A 303 -10.82 -5.12 3.16
C VAL A 303 -10.75 -6.48 3.85
N VAL A 304 -11.67 -7.38 3.53
CA VAL A 304 -11.79 -8.72 4.14
C VAL A 304 -10.49 -9.53 4.05
N TYR A 305 -9.82 -9.49 2.91
CA TYR A 305 -8.51 -10.15 2.69
C TYR A 305 -7.35 -9.16 2.77
N GLY A 306 -7.52 -8.04 3.49
CA GLY A 306 -6.54 -6.97 3.60
C GLY A 306 -5.11 -7.42 3.92
N PRO A 307 -4.88 -8.29 4.90
CA PRO A 307 -3.54 -8.82 5.21
C PRO A 307 -2.86 -9.50 4.03
N MET A 308 -3.63 -10.18 3.16
CA MET A 308 -3.11 -10.90 1.99
C MET A 308 -2.91 -10.00 0.76
N LEU A 309 -3.50 -8.80 0.77
CA LEU A 309 -3.40 -7.80 -0.31
C LEU A 309 -2.32 -6.75 -0.07
N MET A 310 -1.56 -6.84 1.03
CA MET A 310 -0.52 -5.87 1.36
C MET A 310 0.63 -5.87 0.36
N PRO A 311 0.91 -4.76 -0.34
CA PRO A 311 1.91 -4.72 -1.41
C PRO A 311 3.34 -4.53 -0.87
N ILE A 312 3.74 -5.29 0.17
CA ILE A 312 5.04 -5.13 0.85
C ILE A 312 6.20 -5.41 -0.11
N THR A 313 6.04 -6.33 -1.05
CA THR A 313 7.06 -6.68 -2.05
C THR A 313 7.36 -5.54 -3.05
N LEU A 314 6.55 -4.48 -3.09
CA LEU A 314 6.90 -3.26 -3.82
C LEU A 314 8.14 -2.56 -3.23
N ILE A 315 8.37 -2.66 -1.91
CA ILE A 315 9.52 -2.04 -1.25
C ILE A 315 10.84 -2.55 -1.84
N PRO A 316 11.15 -3.87 -1.80
CA PRO A 316 12.41 -4.35 -2.36
C PRO A 316 12.55 -4.03 -3.85
N VAL A 317 11.49 -4.13 -4.65
CA VAL A 317 11.52 -3.84 -6.09
C VAL A 317 11.87 -2.39 -6.36
N ILE A 318 11.22 -1.45 -5.68
CA ILE A 318 11.49 -0.02 -5.84
C ILE A 318 12.89 0.32 -5.32
N VAL A 319 13.28 -0.22 -4.16
CA VAL A 319 14.56 0.10 -3.54
C VAL A 319 15.74 -0.45 -4.36
N VAL A 320 15.67 -1.69 -4.89
CA VAL A 320 16.72 -2.27 -5.76
C VAL A 320 16.92 -1.43 -7.02
N THR A 321 15.87 -0.80 -7.52
CA THR A 321 15.96 0.03 -8.72
C THR A 321 16.83 1.28 -8.53
N PHE A 322 16.77 1.90 -7.34
CA PHE A 322 17.49 3.15 -7.04
C PHE A 322 18.74 2.96 -6.17
N PHE A 323 18.80 1.86 -5.43
CA PHE A 323 19.88 1.55 -4.50
C PHE A 323 20.43 0.14 -4.78
N ASP A 324 21.00 -0.49 -3.78
CA ASP A 324 21.54 -1.84 -3.86
C ASP A 324 20.67 -2.88 -3.12
N SER A 325 20.87 -4.15 -3.46
CA SER A 325 20.12 -5.27 -2.88
C SER A 325 20.25 -5.38 -1.35
N ARG A 326 21.40 -4.97 -0.78
CA ARG A 326 21.60 -4.98 0.69
C ARG A 326 20.71 -3.96 1.38
N THR A 327 20.61 -2.75 0.81
CA THR A 327 19.73 -1.70 1.31
C THR A 327 18.25 -2.13 1.13
N ALA A 328 17.91 -2.74 -0.01
CA ALA A 328 16.57 -3.26 -0.26
C ALA A 328 16.17 -4.33 0.75
N PHE A 329 17.06 -5.28 1.05
CA PHE A 329 16.81 -6.32 2.05
C PHE A 329 16.55 -5.73 3.43
N PHE A 330 17.43 -4.81 3.88
CA PHE A 330 17.28 -4.22 5.21
C PHE A 330 15.98 -3.41 5.34
N LEU A 331 15.65 -2.58 4.34
CA LEU A 331 14.41 -1.82 4.33
C LEU A 331 13.17 -2.71 4.27
N SER A 332 13.24 -3.83 3.55
CA SER A 332 12.15 -4.81 3.50
C SER A 332 11.90 -5.46 4.86
N ILE A 333 12.94 -5.82 5.59
CA ILE A 333 12.80 -6.37 6.95
C ILE A 333 12.17 -5.33 7.89
N VAL A 334 12.66 -4.09 7.85
CA VAL A 334 12.05 -3.00 8.66
C VAL A 334 10.58 -2.82 8.29
N GLN A 335 10.23 -2.85 7.00
CA GLN A 335 8.83 -2.72 6.56
C GLN A 335 7.96 -3.88 7.02
N VAL A 336 8.43 -5.12 6.86
CA VAL A 336 7.71 -6.31 7.33
C VAL A 336 7.45 -6.23 8.84
N LEU A 337 8.46 -5.84 9.62
CA LEU A 337 8.32 -5.68 11.07
C LEU A 337 7.35 -4.53 11.43
N LEU A 338 7.40 -3.39 10.72
CA LEU A 338 6.44 -2.30 10.92
C LEU A 338 5.00 -2.74 10.63
N CYS A 339 4.78 -3.45 9.52
CA CYS A 339 3.45 -3.93 9.16
C CYS A 339 2.98 -5.08 10.07
N SER A 340 3.89 -5.91 10.58
CA SER A 340 3.54 -7.00 11.49
C SER A 340 2.98 -6.51 12.84
N LEU A 341 3.25 -5.27 13.24
CA LEU A 341 2.66 -4.67 14.45
C LEU A 341 1.14 -4.50 14.35
N ILE A 342 0.59 -4.57 13.13
CA ILE A 342 -0.85 -4.48 12.88
C ILE A 342 -1.52 -5.83 13.11
N GLU A 343 -0.78 -6.96 12.95
CA GLU A 343 -1.27 -8.33 13.17
C GLU A 343 -1.11 -8.78 14.61
N GLU A 344 -1.90 -9.78 15.05
CA GLU A 344 -1.90 -10.28 16.41
C GLU A 344 -1.73 -11.81 16.48
N GLY A 345 -1.12 -12.28 17.57
CA GLY A 345 -1.01 -13.71 17.88
C GLY A 345 -0.19 -14.49 16.85
N ALA A 346 -0.62 -15.71 16.55
CA ALA A 346 0.05 -16.60 15.60
C ALA A 346 0.08 -16.03 14.18
N ALA A 347 -0.94 -15.26 13.77
CA ALA A 347 -1.01 -14.62 12.47
C ALA A 347 0.16 -13.65 12.23
N GLN A 348 0.66 -12.99 13.28
CA GLN A 348 1.84 -12.12 13.21
C GLN A 348 3.10 -12.89 12.80
N GLY A 349 3.32 -14.08 13.36
CA GLY A 349 4.47 -14.93 13.02
C GLY A 349 4.41 -15.38 11.55
N ASN A 350 3.27 -15.87 11.11
CA ASN A 350 3.05 -16.28 9.71
C ASN A 350 3.20 -15.12 8.73
N PHE A 351 2.69 -13.95 9.08
CA PHE A 351 2.86 -12.72 8.31
C PHE A 351 4.35 -12.40 8.10
N ILE A 352 5.15 -12.38 9.18
CA ILE A 352 6.59 -12.09 9.10
C ILE A 352 7.29 -13.11 8.19
N ILE A 353 7.05 -14.40 8.37
CA ILE A 353 7.70 -15.46 7.58
C ILE A 353 7.34 -15.32 6.10
N MET A 354 6.04 -15.25 5.80
CA MET A 354 5.53 -15.21 4.43
C MET A 354 6.04 -14.00 3.65
N HIS A 355 5.94 -12.79 4.24
CA HIS A 355 6.38 -11.57 3.58
C HIS A 355 7.91 -11.46 3.50
N THR A 356 8.65 -11.98 4.49
CA THR A 356 10.12 -12.00 4.42
C THR A 356 10.60 -12.87 3.28
N VAL A 357 10.07 -14.09 3.13
CA VAL A 357 10.43 -14.99 2.03
C VAL A 357 10.09 -14.37 0.68
N ALA A 358 8.91 -13.79 0.54
CA ALA A 358 8.50 -13.12 -0.70
C ALA A 358 9.40 -11.92 -1.05
N CYS A 359 9.85 -11.13 -0.06
CA CYS A 359 10.80 -10.04 -0.27
C CYS A 359 12.18 -10.54 -0.70
N ILE A 360 12.67 -11.65 -0.12
CA ILE A 360 13.94 -12.28 -0.52
C ILE A 360 13.85 -12.72 -1.98
N VAL A 361 12.77 -13.42 -2.36
CA VAL A 361 12.53 -13.86 -3.75
C VAL A 361 12.46 -12.68 -4.70
N ALA A 362 11.79 -11.58 -4.31
CA ALA A 362 11.73 -10.37 -5.12
C ALA A 362 13.12 -9.75 -5.35
N ILE A 363 13.97 -9.70 -4.33
CA ILE A 363 15.33 -9.16 -4.43
C ILE A 363 16.23 -10.04 -5.30
N ASP A 364 16.17 -11.36 -5.10
CA ASP A 364 17.02 -12.29 -5.81
C ASP A 364 16.68 -12.37 -7.30
N THR A 365 15.40 -12.37 -7.62
CA THR A 365 14.92 -12.38 -9.02
C THR A 365 15.13 -11.06 -9.76
N LEU A 366 15.33 -9.93 -9.02
CA LEU A 366 15.46 -8.58 -9.58
C LEU A 366 16.79 -7.92 -9.20
N GLN A 367 17.91 -8.65 -9.21
CA GLN A 367 19.23 -8.10 -8.83
C GLN A 367 19.60 -6.81 -9.58
N GLU A 368 19.23 -6.70 -10.85
CA GLU A 368 19.36 -5.49 -11.67
C GLU A 368 18.17 -5.34 -12.61
N LEU A 369 17.37 -4.30 -12.40
CA LEU A 369 16.28 -3.96 -13.30
C LEU A 369 16.85 -3.24 -14.54
N THR A 370 17.00 -3.96 -15.64
CA THR A 370 17.46 -3.45 -16.93
C THR A 370 16.40 -3.59 -18.03
N LYS A 371 15.46 -4.53 -17.86
CA LYS A 371 14.39 -4.82 -18.84
C LYS A 371 13.04 -4.90 -18.12
N ARG A 372 11.99 -4.35 -18.72
CA ARG A 372 10.61 -4.40 -18.18
C ARG A 372 10.09 -5.82 -17.95
N SER A 373 10.50 -6.78 -18.81
CA SER A 373 10.11 -8.19 -18.67
C SER A 373 10.61 -8.87 -17.39
N GLN A 374 11.64 -8.32 -16.75
CA GLN A 374 12.14 -8.85 -15.48
C GLN A 374 11.11 -8.68 -14.35
N LEU A 375 10.31 -7.59 -14.36
CA LEU A 375 9.23 -7.38 -13.40
C LEU A 375 8.15 -8.46 -13.48
N ILE A 376 7.80 -8.89 -14.69
CA ILE A 376 6.80 -9.97 -14.90
C ILE A 376 7.33 -11.28 -14.33
N ARG A 377 8.59 -11.62 -14.60
CA ARG A 377 9.24 -12.81 -14.04
C ARG A 377 9.25 -12.76 -12.50
N THR A 378 9.66 -11.63 -11.94
CA THR A 378 9.67 -11.43 -10.49
C THR A 378 8.27 -11.54 -9.90
N ALA A 379 7.25 -10.97 -10.55
CA ALA A 379 5.85 -11.06 -10.11
C ALA A 379 5.36 -12.52 -10.06
N ILE A 380 5.69 -13.35 -11.06
CA ILE A 380 5.36 -14.78 -11.07
C ILE A 380 6.08 -15.51 -9.92
N CYS A 381 7.39 -15.28 -9.72
CA CYS A 381 8.15 -15.91 -8.64
C CYS A 381 7.61 -15.50 -7.25
N VAL A 382 7.23 -14.25 -7.07
CA VAL A 382 6.62 -13.74 -5.83
C VAL A 382 5.25 -14.37 -5.61
N PHE A 383 4.41 -14.47 -6.65
CA PHE A 383 3.12 -15.16 -6.57
C PHE A 383 3.29 -16.61 -6.11
N LEU A 384 4.20 -17.36 -6.73
CA LEU A 384 4.48 -18.75 -6.35
C LEU A 384 5.01 -18.84 -4.91
N SER A 385 5.90 -17.93 -4.52
CA SER A 385 6.43 -17.87 -3.16
C SER A 385 5.33 -17.68 -2.12
N TYR A 386 4.45 -16.70 -2.31
CA TYR A 386 3.30 -16.47 -1.43
C TYR A 386 2.38 -17.70 -1.39
N SER A 387 2.08 -18.28 -2.55
CA SER A 387 1.18 -19.43 -2.67
C SER A 387 1.71 -20.66 -1.93
N ILE A 388 2.99 -20.98 -2.10
CA ILE A 388 3.64 -22.12 -1.43
C ILE A 388 3.71 -21.89 0.08
N MET A 389 4.16 -20.68 0.50
CA MET A 389 4.27 -20.36 1.92
C MET A 389 2.91 -20.36 2.62
N TYR A 390 1.89 -19.77 2.01
CA TYR A 390 0.54 -19.78 2.55
C TYR A 390 0.00 -21.22 2.72
N ALA A 391 0.11 -22.05 1.68
CA ALA A 391 -0.33 -23.43 1.75
C ALA A 391 0.41 -24.22 2.85
N ALA A 392 1.73 -24.06 2.94
CA ALA A 392 2.54 -24.74 3.95
C ALA A 392 2.16 -24.30 5.38
N LEU A 393 2.05 -22.98 5.62
CA LEU A 393 1.68 -22.46 6.93
C LEU A 393 0.26 -22.85 7.34
N THR A 394 -0.70 -22.84 6.40
CA THR A 394 -2.07 -23.28 6.67
C THR A 394 -2.11 -24.77 7.03
N ILE A 395 -1.36 -25.63 6.32
CA ILE A 395 -1.27 -27.07 6.64
C ILE A 395 -0.65 -27.27 8.04
N ILE A 396 0.39 -26.50 8.40
CA ILE A 396 1.02 -26.59 9.73
C ILE A 396 0.04 -26.19 10.83
N GLU A 397 -0.74 -25.14 10.64
CA GLU A 397 -1.67 -24.63 11.66
C GLU A 397 -2.92 -25.49 11.81
N GLU A 398 -3.54 -25.88 10.70
CA GLU A 398 -4.85 -26.54 10.69
C GLU A 398 -4.74 -28.07 10.61
N GLY A 399 -3.54 -28.59 10.29
CA GLY A 399 -3.33 -30.04 10.10
C GLY A 399 -4.13 -30.65 8.94
N ASN A 400 -4.74 -29.84 8.10
CA ASN A 400 -5.64 -30.28 7.03
C ASN A 400 -5.48 -29.42 5.76
N ILE A 401 -5.33 -30.10 4.61
CA ILE A 401 -5.21 -29.46 3.30
C ILE A 401 -6.51 -28.78 2.84
N THR A 402 -7.67 -29.23 3.33
CA THR A 402 -8.97 -28.64 2.98
C THR A 402 -9.21 -27.26 3.61
N ALA A 403 -8.37 -26.86 4.55
CA ALA A 403 -8.42 -25.54 5.16
C ALA A 403 -7.83 -24.43 4.25
N ILE A 404 -7.23 -24.81 3.13
CA ILE A 404 -6.64 -23.85 2.17
C ILE A 404 -7.78 -23.11 1.45
N ASP A 405 -7.83 -21.77 1.65
CA ASP A 405 -8.80 -20.92 0.98
C ASP A 405 -8.28 -20.46 -0.39
N LEU A 406 -9.00 -20.88 -1.45
CA LEU A 406 -8.65 -20.53 -2.84
C LEU A 406 -8.74 -19.02 -3.14
N HIS A 407 -9.57 -18.26 -2.41
CA HIS A 407 -9.67 -16.81 -2.59
C HIS A 407 -8.37 -16.09 -2.20
N THR A 408 -7.59 -16.64 -1.29
CA THR A 408 -6.29 -16.11 -0.89
C THR A 408 -5.29 -16.12 -2.05
N PHE A 409 -5.33 -17.12 -2.92
CA PHE A 409 -4.49 -17.14 -4.14
C PHE A 409 -4.86 -16.03 -5.13
N ALA A 410 -6.15 -15.67 -5.21
CA ALA A 410 -6.57 -14.51 -6.01
C ALA A 410 -5.97 -13.21 -5.47
N CYS A 411 -5.87 -13.05 -4.14
CA CYS A 411 -5.20 -11.90 -3.54
C CYS A 411 -3.70 -11.84 -3.89
N PHE A 412 -3.02 -12.98 -3.88
CA PHE A 412 -1.62 -13.05 -4.31
C PHE A 412 -1.45 -12.77 -5.81
N ALA A 413 -2.40 -13.19 -6.64
CA ALA A 413 -2.42 -12.83 -8.05
C ALA A 413 -2.59 -11.31 -8.25
N ILE A 414 -3.45 -10.66 -7.49
CA ILE A 414 -3.59 -9.19 -7.49
C ILE A 414 -2.28 -8.52 -7.08
N ASN A 415 -1.60 -8.99 -6.02
CA ASN A 415 -0.28 -8.48 -5.63
C ASN A 415 0.76 -8.64 -6.74
N ALA A 416 0.77 -9.77 -7.45
CA ALA A 416 1.67 -9.99 -8.59
C ALA A 416 1.37 -9.03 -9.75
N VAL A 417 0.10 -8.77 -10.04
CA VAL A 417 -0.31 -7.77 -11.03
C VAL A 417 0.15 -6.38 -10.60
N MET A 418 -0.08 -5.99 -9.35
CA MET A 418 0.40 -4.71 -8.80
C MET A 418 1.93 -4.58 -8.91
N LEU A 419 2.66 -5.65 -8.63
CA LEU A 419 4.12 -5.69 -8.77
C LEU A 419 4.56 -5.48 -10.22
N SER A 420 3.83 -6.03 -11.19
CA SER A 420 4.09 -5.79 -12.62
C SER A 420 3.94 -4.31 -13.00
N PHE A 421 3.04 -3.59 -12.34
CA PHE A 421 2.86 -2.15 -12.50
C PHE A 421 3.86 -1.29 -11.70
N ALA A 422 4.79 -1.89 -10.95
CA ALA A 422 5.82 -1.15 -10.21
C ALA A 422 6.63 -0.19 -11.10
N TYR A 423 6.74 -0.49 -12.41
CA TYR A 423 7.39 0.39 -13.38
C TYR A 423 6.77 1.80 -13.44
N VAL A 424 5.44 1.89 -13.37
CA VAL A 424 4.74 3.19 -13.35
C VAL A 424 5.07 3.96 -12.08
N ILE A 425 5.12 3.25 -10.95
CA ILE A 425 5.47 3.83 -9.65
C ILE A 425 6.93 4.32 -9.66
N ILE A 426 7.85 3.53 -10.21
CA ILE A 426 9.26 3.90 -10.38
C ILE A 426 9.38 5.18 -11.20
N PHE A 427 8.68 5.30 -12.33
CA PHE A 427 8.67 6.49 -13.17
C PHE A 427 8.16 7.74 -12.42
N VAL A 428 7.10 7.60 -11.60
CA VAL A 428 6.60 8.69 -10.77
C VAL A 428 7.67 9.12 -9.75
N PHE A 429 8.35 8.18 -9.11
CA PHE A 429 9.40 8.47 -8.15
C PHE A 429 10.64 9.13 -8.80
N GLU A 430 11.02 8.69 -9.99
CA GLU A 430 12.08 9.36 -10.76
C GLU A 430 11.75 10.85 -10.96
N ARG A 431 10.51 11.14 -11.33
CA ARG A 431 10.07 12.52 -11.60
C ARG A 431 9.94 13.37 -10.35
N VAL A 432 9.42 12.81 -9.26
CA VAL A 432 9.19 13.54 -8.00
C VAL A 432 10.50 13.81 -7.26
N PHE A 433 11.38 12.80 -7.16
CA PHE A 433 12.62 12.90 -6.40
C PHE A 433 13.83 13.28 -7.26
N GLY A 434 13.70 13.26 -8.58
CA GLY A 434 14.77 13.57 -9.52
C GLY A 434 15.85 12.49 -9.54
N PHE A 435 15.51 11.23 -9.32
CA PHE A 435 16.43 10.09 -9.43
C PHE A 435 16.47 9.55 -10.85
N VAL A 436 17.49 8.77 -11.15
CA VAL A 436 17.62 8.08 -12.42
C VAL A 436 17.73 6.59 -12.14
N SER A 437 16.77 5.81 -12.64
CA SER A 437 16.83 4.36 -12.55
C SER A 437 17.82 3.77 -13.54
N LYS A 438 18.22 2.51 -13.30
CA LYS A 438 19.04 1.78 -14.28
C LYS A 438 18.31 1.60 -15.62
N VAL A 439 16.98 1.49 -15.61
CA VAL A 439 16.17 1.37 -16.84
C VAL A 439 16.29 2.65 -17.68
N THR A 440 16.09 3.81 -17.06
CA THR A 440 16.24 5.11 -17.73
C THR A 440 17.65 5.30 -18.28
N LEU A 441 18.70 4.85 -17.55
CA LEU A 441 20.08 4.90 -18.06
C LEU A 441 20.28 3.99 -19.28
N VAL A 442 19.65 2.83 -19.32
CA VAL A 442 19.70 1.92 -20.49
C VAL A 442 18.94 2.53 -21.66
N GLU A 443 17.77 3.14 -21.43
CA GLU A 443 16.98 3.84 -22.47
C GLU A 443 17.74 5.06 -23.02
N LEU A 444 18.45 5.82 -22.17
CA LEU A 444 19.31 6.92 -22.59
C LEU A 444 20.58 6.45 -23.32
N ALA A 445 21.08 5.26 -23.03
CA ALA A 445 22.22 4.69 -23.73
C ALA A 445 21.87 4.00 -25.05
N ASP A 446 20.60 3.99 -25.46
CA ASP A 446 20.18 3.51 -26.76
C ASP A 446 20.60 4.51 -27.83
N ILE A 447 21.42 4.07 -28.77
CA ILE A 447 21.90 4.89 -29.91
C ILE A 447 20.77 5.36 -30.83
N ASN A 448 19.60 4.73 -30.79
CA ASN A 448 18.41 5.16 -31.50
C ASN A 448 17.62 6.26 -30.77
N ASN A 449 18.12 6.75 -29.64
CA ASN A 449 17.53 7.91 -28.98
C ASN A 449 17.54 9.12 -29.92
N PRO A 450 16.42 9.88 -30.07
CA PRO A 450 16.31 10.97 -31.03
C PRO A 450 17.45 12.01 -30.94
N LEU A 451 17.89 12.35 -29.72
CA LEU A 451 18.97 13.31 -29.52
C LEU A 451 20.33 12.76 -29.96
N LEU A 452 20.58 11.45 -29.77
CA LEU A 452 21.80 10.79 -30.25
C LEU A 452 21.78 10.60 -31.78
N GLN A 453 20.61 10.38 -32.37
CA GLN A 453 20.46 10.37 -33.83
C GLN A 453 20.75 11.76 -34.40
N GLU A 454 20.20 12.84 -33.80
CA GLU A 454 20.53 14.22 -34.21
C GLU A 454 22.04 14.48 -34.11
N LEU A 455 22.70 14.02 -33.05
CA LEU A 455 24.16 14.12 -32.90
C LEU A 455 24.88 13.36 -34.00
N SER A 456 24.42 12.14 -34.37
CA SER A 456 25.05 11.34 -35.40
C SER A 456 24.93 11.95 -36.80
N GLU A 457 23.85 12.70 -37.08
CA GLU A 457 23.62 13.36 -38.36
C GLU A 457 24.41 14.67 -38.44
N LYS A 458 24.41 15.49 -37.40
CA LYS A 458 25.05 16.81 -37.40
C LYS A 458 26.56 16.77 -37.11
N CYS A 459 26.98 15.83 -36.27
CA CYS A 459 28.35 15.69 -35.78
C CYS A 459 28.81 14.21 -35.78
N PRO A 460 28.93 13.55 -36.94
CA PRO A 460 29.26 12.15 -37.02
C PRO A 460 30.58 11.74 -36.34
N GLY A 461 31.59 12.60 -36.41
CA GLY A 461 32.88 12.41 -35.74
C GLY A 461 32.74 12.42 -34.21
N THR A 462 32.02 13.42 -33.68
CA THR A 462 31.72 13.50 -32.24
C THR A 462 30.88 12.33 -31.76
N PHE A 463 29.89 11.89 -32.55
CA PHE A 463 29.08 10.72 -32.20
C PHE A 463 29.92 9.46 -32.10
N GLN A 464 30.81 9.18 -33.07
CA GLN A 464 31.71 8.03 -33.03
C GLN A 464 32.65 8.08 -31.83
N HIS A 465 33.24 9.26 -31.54
CA HIS A 465 34.06 9.51 -30.36
C HIS A 465 33.26 9.18 -29.08
N SER A 466 32.06 9.72 -28.92
CA SER A 466 31.21 9.49 -27.76
C SER A 466 30.85 8.02 -27.56
N VAL A 467 30.59 7.26 -28.63
CA VAL A 467 30.34 5.80 -28.58
C VAL A 467 31.55 5.04 -28.12
N GLN A 468 32.73 5.33 -28.66
CA GLN A 468 33.99 4.70 -28.24
C GLN A 468 34.32 4.99 -26.79
N LEU A 469 34.16 6.25 -26.39
CA LEU A 469 34.40 6.71 -25.04
C LEU A 469 33.42 6.09 -24.03
N SER A 470 32.14 5.93 -24.43
CA SER A 470 31.10 5.32 -23.59
C SER A 470 31.46 3.85 -23.22
N ASN A 471 32.06 3.12 -24.16
CA ASN A 471 32.52 1.75 -23.88
C ASN A 471 33.72 1.74 -22.94
N LEU A 472 34.69 2.64 -23.15
CA LEU A 472 35.89 2.75 -22.35
C LEU A 472 35.58 3.11 -20.89
N VAL A 473 34.77 4.15 -20.66
CA VAL A 473 34.39 4.57 -19.30
C VAL A 473 33.49 3.57 -18.58
N ALA A 474 32.59 2.88 -19.31
CA ALA A 474 31.70 1.86 -18.72
C ALA A 474 32.51 0.65 -18.21
N GLU A 475 33.56 0.25 -18.92
CA GLU A 475 34.43 -0.82 -18.47
C GLU A 475 35.26 -0.40 -17.26
N ALA A 476 35.90 0.76 -17.31
CA ALA A 476 36.65 1.30 -16.18
C ALA A 476 35.76 1.45 -14.93
N ALA A 477 34.54 1.94 -15.11
CA ALA A 477 33.56 2.06 -14.02
C ALA A 477 33.24 0.69 -13.38
N ARG A 478 33.11 -0.36 -14.19
CA ARG A 478 32.84 -1.71 -13.70
C ARG A 478 33.98 -2.24 -12.85
N GLU A 479 35.22 -2.07 -13.31
CA GLU A 479 36.39 -2.55 -12.61
C GLU A 479 36.66 -1.89 -11.25
N ILE A 480 36.22 -0.62 -11.09
CA ILE A 480 36.35 0.10 -9.81
C ILE A 480 35.06 0.10 -8.98
N GLY A 481 34.04 -0.69 -9.39
CA GLY A 481 32.75 -0.77 -8.70
C GLY A 481 31.93 0.52 -8.74
N ALA A 482 32.11 1.36 -9.76
CA ALA A 482 31.29 2.53 -10.05
C ALA A 482 30.10 2.18 -10.96
N ASN A 483 29.19 3.12 -11.19
CA ASN A 483 28.00 2.89 -12.01
C ASN A 483 28.33 2.89 -13.51
N SER A 484 28.53 1.71 -14.08
CA SER A 484 28.90 1.53 -15.49
C SER A 484 27.83 2.01 -16.48
N GLN A 485 26.54 1.90 -16.14
CA GLN A 485 25.45 2.39 -17.00
C GLN A 485 25.37 3.91 -17.00
N LEU A 486 25.56 4.54 -15.85
CA LEU A 486 25.63 6.00 -15.74
C LEU A 486 26.83 6.56 -16.51
N ALA A 487 28.01 5.92 -16.35
CA ALA A 487 29.20 6.31 -17.08
C ALA A 487 29.01 6.17 -18.59
N ARG A 488 28.40 5.07 -19.05
CA ARG A 488 28.07 4.85 -20.46
C ARG A 488 27.14 5.95 -21.01
N ALA A 489 25.99 6.14 -20.35
CA ALA A 489 25.00 7.11 -20.77
C ALA A 489 25.61 8.54 -20.73
N GLY A 490 26.28 8.93 -19.65
CA GLY A 490 26.90 10.25 -19.54
C GLY A 490 27.92 10.54 -20.66
N ALA A 491 28.74 9.55 -21.01
CA ALA A 491 29.69 9.71 -22.09
C ALA A 491 29.05 9.87 -23.48
N LEU A 492 27.87 9.29 -23.72
CA LEU A 492 27.17 9.51 -25.01
C LEU A 492 26.67 10.95 -25.19
N TYR A 493 26.37 11.64 -24.09
CA TYR A 493 25.76 12.99 -24.14
C TYR A 493 26.73 14.13 -23.80
N HIS A 494 27.98 13.86 -23.38
CA HIS A 494 28.86 14.89 -22.84
C HIS A 494 29.13 16.03 -23.82
N ASP A 495 29.15 15.72 -25.09
CA ASP A 495 29.53 16.61 -26.20
C ASP A 495 28.38 17.06 -27.11
N ILE A 496 27.12 16.93 -26.67
CA ILE A 496 25.96 17.30 -27.50
C ILE A 496 25.92 18.77 -27.87
N GLY A 497 26.67 19.62 -27.17
CA GLY A 497 26.77 21.06 -27.46
C GLY A 497 27.61 21.38 -28.71
N LYS A 498 28.41 20.42 -29.19
CA LYS A 498 29.16 20.60 -30.45
C LYS A 498 28.26 20.68 -31.66
N MET A 499 27.01 20.20 -31.57
CA MET A 499 26.02 20.33 -32.63
C MET A 499 25.67 21.76 -33.03
N ASP A 500 25.95 22.75 -32.19
CA ASP A 500 25.66 24.17 -32.51
C ASP A 500 26.73 24.77 -33.44
N ASN A 501 27.97 24.24 -33.41
CA ASN A 501 29.06 24.71 -34.27
C ASN A 501 29.97 23.52 -34.67
N PRO A 502 29.51 22.54 -35.45
CA PRO A 502 30.23 21.30 -35.75
C PRO A 502 31.63 21.52 -36.38
N ALA A 503 31.72 22.43 -37.34
CA ALA A 503 32.95 22.68 -38.12
C ALA A 503 34.12 23.19 -37.27
N PHE A 504 33.89 23.67 -36.05
CA PHE A 504 34.95 24.12 -35.16
C PHE A 504 35.63 22.99 -34.38
N PHE A 505 35.15 21.76 -34.49
CA PHE A 505 35.72 20.60 -33.84
C PHE A 505 36.41 19.69 -34.84
N THR A 506 37.67 19.38 -34.60
CA THR A 506 38.54 18.68 -35.56
C THR A 506 37.99 17.36 -36.07
N GLU A 507 37.28 16.64 -35.23
CA GLU A 507 36.68 15.35 -35.59
C GLU A 507 35.49 15.47 -36.59
N ASN A 508 34.95 16.69 -36.77
CA ASN A 508 33.86 16.96 -37.74
C ASN A 508 34.31 17.91 -38.87
N GLN A 509 35.59 18.33 -38.88
CA GLN A 509 36.13 19.17 -39.94
C GLN A 509 36.30 18.35 -41.25
N HIS A 510 36.08 19.01 -42.38
CA HIS A 510 36.34 18.49 -43.72
C HIS A 510 37.54 19.26 -44.34
N ASP A 511 37.31 20.11 -45.31
CA ASP A 511 38.37 20.71 -46.10
C ASP A 511 38.89 22.08 -45.59
N VAL A 512 38.14 22.74 -44.72
CA VAL A 512 38.45 24.08 -44.22
C VAL A 512 38.47 24.12 -42.71
N ASN A 513 39.53 24.67 -42.12
CA ASN A 513 39.64 24.90 -40.68
C ASN A 513 39.17 26.34 -40.34
N PRO A 514 37.97 26.51 -39.73
CA PRO A 514 37.45 27.85 -39.45
C PRO A 514 38.23 28.60 -38.38
N HIS A 515 39.14 27.95 -37.65
CA HIS A 515 40.00 28.63 -36.67
C HIS A 515 41.12 29.46 -37.28
N GLU A 516 41.45 29.28 -38.58
CA GLU A 516 42.57 29.96 -39.22
C GLU A 516 42.33 31.48 -39.39
N VAL A 517 41.06 31.87 -39.41
CA VAL A 517 40.68 33.31 -39.57
C VAL A 517 40.34 33.97 -38.22
N LEU A 518 40.48 33.26 -37.10
CA LEU A 518 40.12 33.73 -35.76
C LEU A 518 41.36 33.93 -34.88
N THR A 519 41.26 34.81 -33.88
CA THR A 519 42.28 34.88 -32.84
C THR A 519 42.19 33.64 -31.90
N PRO A 520 43.29 33.30 -31.21
CA PRO A 520 43.27 32.19 -30.24
C PRO A 520 42.17 32.32 -29.17
N GLU A 521 41.91 33.53 -28.69
CA GLU A 521 40.86 33.82 -27.71
C GLU A 521 39.45 33.61 -28.28
N GLN A 522 39.22 34.04 -29.52
CA GLN A 522 37.95 33.82 -30.22
C GLN A 522 37.69 32.33 -30.43
N SER A 523 38.73 31.62 -30.85
CA SER A 523 38.70 30.17 -31.07
C SER A 523 38.42 29.40 -29.75
N ALA A 524 39.15 29.77 -28.68
CA ALA A 524 38.93 29.20 -27.34
C ALA A 524 37.51 29.42 -26.85
N LYS A 525 36.98 30.64 -27.00
CA LYS A 525 35.61 30.99 -26.61
C LYS A 525 34.54 30.11 -27.32
N ILE A 526 34.71 29.87 -28.63
CA ILE A 526 33.78 29.01 -29.40
C ILE A 526 33.86 27.55 -28.90
N VAL A 527 35.08 27.04 -28.72
CA VAL A 527 35.26 25.67 -28.27
C VAL A 527 34.74 25.48 -26.85
N ILE A 528 35.08 26.36 -25.89
CA ILE A 528 34.63 26.27 -24.50
C ILE A 528 33.10 26.36 -24.39
N ARG A 529 32.46 27.09 -25.30
CA ARG A 529 31.03 27.33 -25.29
C ARG A 529 30.19 26.04 -25.48
N HIS A 530 30.73 24.96 -26.08
CA HIS A 530 30.01 23.70 -26.24
C HIS A 530 29.47 23.15 -24.91
N VAL A 531 30.18 23.39 -23.79
CA VAL A 531 29.73 22.95 -22.44
C VAL A 531 28.43 23.66 -22.07
N THR A 532 28.37 24.99 -22.24
CA THR A 532 27.18 25.78 -21.89
C THR A 532 26.02 25.55 -22.87
N ASP A 533 26.30 25.39 -24.14
CA ASP A 533 25.28 25.11 -25.17
C ASP A 533 24.76 23.69 -25.03
N GLY A 534 25.64 22.73 -24.74
CA GLY A 534 25.25 21.35 -24.36
C GLY A 534 24.34 21.29 -23.16
N LEU A 535 24.63 22.07 -22.12
CA LEU A 535 23.77 22.16 -20.93
C LEU A 535 22.37 22.70 -21.27
N LYS A 536 22.28 23.81 -22.04
CA LYS A 536 20.99 24.35 -22.48
C LYS A 536 20.17 23.33 -23.28
N ARG A 537 20.84 22.59 -24.17
CA ARG A 537 20.19 21.52 -24.94
C ARG A 537 19.72 20.39 -24.06
N ALA A 538 20.55 19.95 -23.11
CA ALA A 538 20.17 18.92 -22.13
C ALA A 538 18.99 19.35 -21.23
N GLU A 539 18.89 20.64 -20.92
CA GLU A 539 17.75 21.19 -20.17
C GLU A 539 16.47 21.21 -21.01
N LYS A 540 16.56 21.62 -22.27
CA LYS A 540 15.44 21.59 -23.21
C LYS A 540 14.90 20.18 -23.39
N GLU A 541 15.78 19.20 -23.55
CA GLU A 541 15.44 17.78 -23.70
C GLU A 541 15.16 17.07 -22.36
N LYS A 542 15.17 17.82 -21.25
CA LYS A 542 14.87 17.34 -19.89
C LYS A 542 15.74 16.15 -19.46
N LEU A 543 16.98 16.12 -19.91
CA LEU A 543 17.94 15.11 -19.46
C LEU A 543 18.12 15.17 -17.94
N PRO A 544 18.28 14.02 -17.26
CA PRO A 544 18.54 13.98 -15.82
C PRO A 544 19.77 14.79 -15.40
N MET A 545 19.78 15.27 -14.15
CA MET A 545 20.90 16.05 -13.62
C MET A 545 22.22 15.27 -13.64
N GLU A 546 22.13 13.96 -13.39
CA GLU A 546 23.29 13.06 -13.44
C GLU A 546 23.97 13.07 -14.81
N ILE A 547 23.20 13.11 -15.90
CA ILE A 547 23.72 13.23 -17.27
C ILE A 547 24.24 14.64 -17.54
N ARG A 548 23.53 15.68 -17.09
CA ARG A 548 23.98 17.07 -17.24
C ARG A 548 25.33 17.34 -16.54
N ASN A 549 25.61 16.66 -15.43
CA ASN A 549 26.89 16.74 -14.73
C ASN A 549 28.07 16.27 -15.63
N PHE A 550 27.87 15.27 -16.50
CA PHE A 550 28.90 14.86 -17.46
C PHE A 550 29.22 15.99 -18.45
N ILE A 551 28.20 16.70 -18.94
CA ILE A 551 28.38 17.83 -19.83
C ILE A 551 29.16 18.98 -19.13
N LEU A 552 28.84 19.26 -17.87
CA LEU A 552 29.45 20.31 -17.10
C LEU A 552 30.88 20.00 -16.65
N GLU A 553 31.15 18.75 -16.27
CA GLU A 553 32.32 18.36 -15.48
C GLU A 553 33.44 17.74 -16.32
N HIS A 554 33.17 17.31 -17.59
CA HIS A 554 34.16 16.53 -18.38
C HIS A 554 35.45 17.29 -18.70
N HIS A 555 35.42 18.61 -18.75
CA HIS A 555 36.63 19.45 -18.86
C HIS A 555 37.03 20.09 -17.53
N GLY A 556 36.13 20.15 -16.53
CA GLY A 556 36.36 20.84 -15.28
C GLY A 556 36.78 22.29 -15.45
N ARG A 557 37.77 22.69 -14.73
CA ARG A 557 38.45 24.01 -14.88
C ARG A 557 39.79 23.89 -15.61
N ASN A 558 39.87 22.99 -16.57
CA ASN A 558 41.06 22.83 -17.39
C ASN A 558 41.19 23.98 -18.39
N LEU A 559 42.38 24.15 -18.94
CA LEU A 559 42.67 25.11 -20.02
C LEU A 559 42.42 24.51 -21.40
N ALA A 560 41.93 25.27 -22.35
CA ALA A 560 41.95 24.97 -23.76
C ALA A 560 43.41 25.13 -24.29
N LYS A 561 44.26 24.15 -23.93
CA LYS A 561 45.74 24.24 -24.00
C LYS A 561 46.23 24.66 -25.35
N TYR A 562 45.71 24.14 -26.44
CA TYR A 562 46.13 24.45 -27.80
C TYR A 562 46.08 25.97 -28.06
N PHE A 563 44.95 26.57 -27.80
CA PHE A 563 44.74 28.01 -28.04
C PHE A 563 45.51 28.86 -27.04
N TYR A 564 45.60 28.45 -25.77
CA TYR A 564 46.41 29.15 -24.77
C TYR A 564 47.90 29.17 -25.15
N THR A 565 48.44 28.00 -25.56
CA THR A 565 49.83 27.94 -26.00
C THR A 565 50.11 28.74 -27.26
N THR A 566 49.15 28.72 -28.21
CA THR A 566 49.24 29.56 -29.43
C THR A 566 49.22 31.06 -29.09
N ALA A 567 48.37 31.50 -28.16
CA ALA A 567 48.34 32.86 -27.69
C ALA A 567 49.64 33.30 -27.01
N CYS A 568 50.22 32.45 -26.15
CA CYS A 568 51.52 32.69 -25.54
C CYS A 568 52.62 32.78 -26.58
N ASN A 569 52.65 31.88 -27.60
CA ASN A 569 53.63 31.94 -28.68
C ASN A 569 53.49 33.23 -29.51
N ASN A 570 52.29 33.66 -29.81
CA ASN A 570 52.01 34.94 -30.50
C ASN A 570 52.44 36.15 -29.67
N ASN A 571 52.50 36.02 -28.34
CA ASN A 571 52.95 37.05 -27.39
C ASN A 571 54.48 36.93 -27.12
N GLY A 572 55.26 36.38 -28.06
CA GLY A 572 56.70 36.26 -27.93
C GLY A 572 57.17 35.22 -26.87
N GLY A 573 56.32 34.23 -26.53
CA GLY A 573 56.58 33.22 -25.53
C GLY A 573 56.21 33.62 -24.10
N ASN A 574 55.70 34.83 -23.88
CA ASN A 574 55.26 35.28 -22.55
C ASN A 574 53.87 34.75 -22.22
N PRO A 575 53.59 34.39 -20.96
CA PRO A 575 52.29 34.00 -20.53
C PRO A 575 51.24 35.08 -20.76
N VAL A 576 50.07 34.72 -21.25
CA VAL A 576 48.87 35.58 -21.38
C VAL A 576 47.87 35.26 -20.27
N ASP A 577 46.84 36.11 -20.09
CA ASP A 577 45.77 35.81 -19.14
C ASP A 577 45.11 34.45 -19.44
N PRO A 578 45.08 33.51 -18.50
CA PRO A 578 44.48 32.19 -18.72
C PRO A 578 42.94 32.20 -18.69
N ASP A 579 42.29 33.21 -18.13
CA ASP A 579 40.84 33.23 -17.93
C ASP A 579 40.02 33.01 -19.21
N PRO A 580 40.34 33.67 -20.37
CA PRO A 580 39.60 33.43 -21.61
C PRO A 580 39.73 32.00 -22.17
N PHE A 581 40.73 31.24 -21.72
CA PHE A 581 41.04 29.90 -22.18
C PHE A 581 40.63 28.82 -21.17
N THR A 582 40.02 29.22 -20.02
CA THR A 582 39.67 28.32 -18.93
C THR A 582 38.22 27.89 -19.07
N TYR A 583 37.96 26.58 -19.00
CA TYR A 583 36.60 26.04 -18.94
C TYR A 583 35.90 26.45 -17.65
N PRO A 584 34.56 26.67 -17.69
CA PRO A 584 33.80 27.19 -16.53
C PRO A 584 33.73 26.25 -15.33
N GLY A 585 34.00 24.97 -15.53
CA GLY A 585 33.84 23.93 -14.49
C GLY A 585 32.40 23.63 -14.14
N PRO A 586 32.14 22.97 -13.05
CA PRO A 586 33.05 22.57 -11.96
C PRO A 586 33.97 21.39 -12.31
N ASN A 587 34.95 21.12 -11.43
CA ASN A 587 35.72 19.88 -11.52
C ASN A 587 34.85 18.64 -11.22
N PRO A 588 35.25 17.43 -11.68
CA PRO A 588 34.49 16.21 -11.45
C PRO A 588 34.27 15.92 -9.96
N ARG A 589 32.99 15.59 -9.62
CA ARG A 589 32.56 15.32 -8.23
C ARG A 589 32.06 13.91 -8.00
N SER A 590 31.99 13.11 -9.06
CA SER A 590 31.68 11.67 -8.98
C SER A 590 32.79 10.81 -9.57
N LYS A 591 32.80 9.50 -9.27
CA LYS A 591 33.73 8.58 -9.92
C LYS A 591 33.52 8.58 -11.44
N GLU A 592 32.26 8.54 -11.85
CA GLU A 592 31.87 8.42 -13.25
C GLU A 592 32.26 9.65 -14.08
N THR A 593 32.05 10.87 -13.59
CA THR A 593 32.47 12.10 -14.29
C THR A 593 33.99 12.25 -14.31
N SER A 594 34.70 11.77 -13.27
CA SER A 594 36.15 11.72 -13.24
C SER A 594 36.72 10.77 -14.29
N LEU A 595 36.09 9.57 -14.42
CA LEU A 595 36.45 8.62 -15.47
C LEU A 595 36.30 9.21 -16.86
N LEU A 596 35.20 9.96 -17.09
CA LEU A 596 34.99 10.61 -18.37
C LEU A 596 36.09 11.63 -18.68
N MET A 597 36.42 12.51 -17.74
CA MET A 597 37.47 13.52 -17.93
C MET A 597 38.83 12.87 -18.28
N MET A 598 39.19 11.79 -17.57
CA MET A 598 40.43 11.05 -17.84
C MET A 598 40.39 10.38 -19.22
N ALA A 599 39.25 9.75 -19.56
CA ALA A 599 39.12 8.99 -20.79
C ALA A 599 39.07 9.92 -22.02
N ASP A 600 38.34 11.02 -21.96
CA ASP A 600 38.21 12.00 -23.05
C ASP A 600 39.58 12.59 -23.40
N ALA A 601 40.32 13.13 -22.43
CA ALA A 601 41.66 13.64 -22.64
C ALA A 601 42.65 12.57 -23.16
N THR A 602 42.52 11.33 -22.68
CA THR A 602 43.40 10.23 -23.09
C THR A 602 43.10 9.77 -24.51
N GLU A 603 41.82 9.64 -24.87
CA GLU A 603 41.38 9.24 -26.23
C GLU A 603 41.76 10.32 -27.26
N ALA A 604 41.46 11.58 -26.95
CA ALA A 604 41.81 12.69 -27.84
C ALA A 604 43.33 12.76 -28.09
N ALA A 605 44.13 12.64 -27.04
CA ALA A 605 45.58 12.64 -27.18
C ALA A 605 46.14 11.40 -27.90
N SER A 606 45.47 10.24 -27.78
CA SER A 606 45.91 9.00 -28.45
C SER A 606 45.84 9.12 -29.97
N ARG A 607 44.96 9.90 -30.53
CA ARG A 607 44.85 10.15 -31.99
C ARG A 607 46.06 10.82 -32.59
N SER A 608 46.90 11.49 -31.77
CA SER A 608 48.09 12.20 -32.19
C SER A 608 49.36 11.33 -32.11
N LEU A 609 49.25 10.08 -31.64
CA LEU A 609 50.40 9.15 -31.57
C LEU A 609 50.84 8.77 -32.99
N LYS A 610 52.17 8.80 -33.20
CA LYS A 610 52.76 8.35 -34.45
C LYS A 610 52.88 6.80 -34.54
N GLU A 611 53.04 6.16 -33.39
CA GLU A 611 53.14 4.73 -33.26
C GLU A 611 52.31 4.23 -32.07
N TYR A 612 51.64 3.11 -32.28
CA TYR A 612 50.74 2.51 -31.30
C TYR A 612 51.36 1.24 -30.74
N ASN A 613 52.38 1.39 -29.89
CA ASN A 613 52.98 0.30 -29.14
C ASN A 613 52.67 0.43 -27.65
N ASP A 614 53.00 -0.63 -26.89
CA ASP A 614 52.71 -0.72 -25.45
C ASP A 614 53.34 0.40 -24.63
N GLU A 615 54.51 0.80 -25.00
CA GLU A 615 55.29 1.83 -24.31
C GLU A 615 54.69 3.22 -24.57
N THR A 616 54.42 3.56 -25.84
CA THR A 616 53.87 4.86 -26.21
C THR A 616 52.48 5.05 -25.65
N ILE A 617 51.61 4.04 -25.68
CA ILE A 617 50.28 4.10 -25.12
C ILE A 617 50.34 4.24 -23.57
N SER A 618 51.19 3.44 -22.90
CA SER A 618 51.35 3.49 -21.45
C SER A 618 51.89 4.86 -20.99
N ASN A 619 52.91 5.37 -21.65
CA ASN A 619 53.47 6.70 -21.35
C ASN A 619 52.42 7.80 -21.54
N LEU A 620 51.62 7.75 -22.61
CA LEU A 620 50.56 8.70 -22.86
C LEU A 620 49.52 8.70 -21.75
N VAL A 621 48.95 7.53 -21.43
CA VAL A 621 47.90 7.38 -20.39
C VAL A 621 48.41 7.89 -19.04
N ASN A 622 49.61 7.48 -18.62
CA ASN A 622 50.22 7.95 -17.38
C ASN A 622 50.39 9.47 -17.38
N LYS A 623 50.98 10.04 -18.46
CA LYS A 623 51.25 11.47 -18.56
C LYS A 623 49.92 12.31 -18.48
N ILE A 624 48.88 11.85 -19.11
CA ILE A 624 47.60 12.61 -19.12
C ILE A 624 46.94 12.54 -17.74
N ILE A 625 46.78 11.33 -17.19
CA ILE A 625 46.07 11.13 -15.90
C ILE A 625 46.85 11.76 -14.74
N ASP A 626 48.15 11.51 -14.65
CA ASP A 626 49.02 12.12 -13.61
C ASP A 626 49.09 13.62 -13.75
N GLY A 627 49.05 14.15 -14.98
CA GLY A 627 48.97 15.57 -15.26
C GLY A 627 47.68 16.20 -14.77
N GLN A 628 46.51 15.56 -14.97
CA GLN A 628 45.25 16.05 -14.47
C GLN A 628 45.19 16.06 -12.93
N ILE A 629 45.75 15.05 -12.29
CA ILE A 629 45.86 14.96 -10.83
C ILE A 629 46.79 16.04 -10.28
N ALA A 630 47.95 16.24 -10.88
CA ALA A 630 48.93 17.27 -10.50
C ALA A 630 48.36 18.72 -10.64
N GLN A 631 47.54 18.97 -11.66
CA GLN A 631 46.84 20.23 -11.86
C GLN A 631 45.67 20.40 -10.85
N GLY A 632 45.37 19.43 -10.04
CA GLY A 632 44.30 19.49 -9.03
C GLY A 632 42.88 19.38 -9.58
N LEU A 633 42.71 18.92 -10.83
CA LEU A 633 41.41 18.75 -11.45
C LEU A 633 40.58 17.64 -10.76
N MET A 634 41.25 16.70 -10.07
CA MET A 634 40.63 15.58 -9.36
C MET A 634 40.44 15.81 -7.85
N LYS A 635 40.61 17.04 -7.34
CA LYS A 635 40.53 17.35 -5.90
C LYS A 635 39.13 17.04 -5.29
N GLU A 636 38.06 17.18 -6.07
CA GLU A 636 36.71 16.93 -5.64
C GLU A 636 36.23 15.49 -5.95
N SER A 637 37.06 14.73 -6.65
CA SER A 637 36.77 13.36 -7.06
C SER A 637 36.85 12.39 -5.89
N PRO A 638 35.88 11.46 -5.74
CA PRO A 638 35.93 10.38 -4.73
C PRO A 638 36.77 9.17 -5.16
N LEU A 639 37.55 9.26 -6.23
CA LEU A 639 38.46 8.20 -6.66
C LEU A 639 39.59 8.00 -5.65
N SER A 640 39.89 6.75 -5.32
CA SER A 640 41.08 6.40 -4.56
C SER A 640 42.29 6.25 -5.50
N PHE A 641 43.50 6.37 -4.97
CA PHE A 641 44.72 6.09 -5.74
C PHE A 641 44.70 4.68 -6.36
N ARG A 642 44.13 3.69 -5.64
CA ARG A 642 43.94 2.34 -6.18
C ARG A 642 43.01 2.34 -7.39
N ASP A 643 41.90 3.08 -7.34
CA ASP A 643 40.99 3.17 -8.47
C ASP A 643 41.68 3.76 -9.69
N VAL A 644 42.50 4.82 -9.51
CA VAL A 644 43.27 5.44 -10.59
C VAL A 644 44.20 4.45 -11.28
N GLU A 645 44.94 3.64 -10.52
CA GLU A 645 45.82 2.62 -11.10
C GLU A 645 45.07 1.53 -11.88
N VAL A 646 43.86 1.15 -11.41
CA VAL A 646 43.00 0.21 -12.16
C VAL A 646 42.54 0.86 -13.47
N VAL A 647 42.11 2.13 -13.42
CA VAL A 647 41.66 2.90 -14.59
C VAL A 647 42.74 3.02 -15.64
N LYS A 648 43.98 3.36 -15.26
CA LYS A 648 45.12 3.40 -16.16
C LYS A 648 45.32 2.08 -16.90
N LYS A 649 45.29 0.95 -16.18
CA LYS A 649 45.42 -0.37 -16.80
C LYS A 649 44.33 -0.68 -17.80
N VAL A 650 43.05 -0.34 -17.46
CA VAL A 650 41.92 -0.53 -18.38
C VAL A 650 42.10 0.31 -19.64
N PHE A 651 42.48 1.59 -19.50
CA PHE A 651 42.66 2.49 -20.63
C PHE A 651 43.77 2.02 -21.54
N ILE A 652 44.94 1.62 -20.99
CA ILE A 652 46.04 1.07 -21.78
C ILE A 652 45.60 -0.18 -22.55
N SER A 653 44.94 -1.14 -21.88
CA SER A 653 44.43 -2.36 -22.53
C SER A 653 43.45 -2.06 -23.68
N ARG A 654 42.55 -1.13 -23.46
CA ARG A 654 41.52 -0.79 -24.46
C ARG A 654 42.07 0.01 -25.63
N LEU A 655 42.90 1.02 -25.39
CA LEU A 655 43.56 1.77 -26.47
C LEU A 655 44.38 0.86 -27.36
N ARG A 656 45.13 -0.11 -26.76
CA ARG A 656 45.86 -1.13 -27.51
C ARG A 656 44.89 -1.90 -28.45
N THR A 657 43.76 -2.35 -27.94
CA THR A 657 42.77 -3.10 -28.73
C THR A 657 42.12 -2.23 -29.84
N MET A 658 41.85 -0.95 -29.54
CA MET A 658 41.28 -0.01 -30.51
C MET A 658 42.20 0.30 -31.68
N TYR A 659 43.47 0.41 -31.44
CA TYR A 659 44.47 0.74 -32.46
C TYR A 659 45.31 -0.46 -32.95
N HIS A 660 44.88 -1.71 -32.62
CA HIS A 660 45.56 -2.90 -33.13
C HIS A 660 45.47 -2.92 -34.66
N THR A 661 46.65 -2.81 -35.30
CA THR A 661 46.78 -2.86 -36.75
C THR A 661 46.29 -4.21 -37.28
N ARG A 662 45.30 -4.19 -38.18
CA ARG A 662 44.94 -5.40 -38.93
C ARG A 662 46.14 -5.88 -39.72
N ILE A 663 46.43 -7.18 -39.64
CA ILE A 663 47.44 -7.82 -40.50
C ILE A 663 47.01 -7.51 -41.93
N SER A 664 47.90 -6.85 -42.69
CA SER A 664 47.67 -6.63 -44.12
C SER A 664 47.52 -7.97 -44.80
N TYR A 665 46.43 -8.15 -45.54
CA TYR A 665 46.27 -9.34 -46.35
C TYR A 665 47.41 -9.39 -47.38
N PRO A 666 48.17 -10.53 -47.47
CA PRO A 666 49.18 -10.67 -48.49
C PRO A 666 48.60 -10.56 -49.89
N GLU A 667 49.18 -9.67 -50.68
CA GLU A 667 48.80 -9.58 -52.10
C GLU A 667 49.19 -10.85 -52.85
N LEU A 668 48.28 -11.39 -53.67
CA LEU A 668 48.61 -12.48 -54.58
C LEU A 668 49.70 -12.04 -55.56
N LYS A 669 50.89 -12.58 -55.42
CA LYS A 669 51.95 -12.36 -56.41
C LYS A 669 51.47 -12.88 -57.79
N LYS A 670 51.40 -11.98 -58.75
CA LYS A 670 51.13 -12.40 -60.15
C LYS A 670 52.17 -13.43 -60.58
N PRO A 671 51.74 -14.54 -61.24
CA PRO A 671 52.68 -15.50 -61.78
C PRO A 671 53.65 -14.81 -62.74
N ALA A 672 54.96 -15.08 -62.63
CA ALA A 672 55.95 -14.57 -63.59
C ALA A 672 55.56 -15.02 -64.99
N ALA A 673 55.49 -14.06 -65.94
CA ALA A 673 55.25 -14.37 -67.33
C ALA A 673 56.29 -15.35 -67.81
N LYS A 674 55.88 -16.50 -68.39
CA LYS A 674 56.78 -17.44 -69.00
C LYS A 674 57.50 -16.72 -70.15
N PRO A 675 58.83 -16.85 -70.29
CA PRO A 675 59.54 -16.31 -71.46
C PRO A 675 59.01 -17.02 -72.73
N THR A 676 58.51 -16.23 -73.65
CA THR A 676 58.21 -16.68 -75.01
C THR A 676 59.54 -17.04 -75.68
N GLN A 677 59.66 -18.33 -76.13
CA GLN A 677 60.71 -18.78 -77.00
C GLN A 677 60.40 -18.28 -78.46
#